data_d793998478fe98f687de8795564d810d
#
_entry.id   d793998478fe98f687de8795564d810d
#
_cell.length_a   1.000
_cell.length_b   1.000
_cell.length_c   1.000
_cell.angle_alpha   90.00
_cell.angle_beta   90.00
_cell.angle_gamma   90.00
#
_symmetry.space_group_name_H-M   'P 1'
#
loop_
_entity.id
_entity.type
_entity.pdbx_description
1 polymer ?
#
loop_
_entity_poly.entity_id
_entity_poly.type
_entity_poly.pdbx_seq_one_letter_code
_entity_poly.pdbx_strand_id
1 'polypeptide(L)'
;MTAVNQQIEGGQVKATNRRLWLATGAGTLALIALLLWQGFFRYPMPEAGAWLTPWQSSPSLDDLLLWWAQLPRVVAGLIVGAGLGIAGALMQLITRNPLVSPDLLGITAGAQFGVILGMMLPAAFALPLVFLGGLVAAMLTFFFAGGSRTTPLRLVLAGMAMAQILYALLTLLLTLNERAAFVVAIWDTGSLSQFGWARVQLALWMVPPLLLALALLRRPLNMALLGDAQMRVLGLSPRMLKAVVILIGTLLTALAIHIAGPLGFIGLVAPNLVRYGFGVHWPSRLLPLAALWGGVLTLSADVVVAAVAEVMELPLATLSAVLGGIAVMLLLRLTRSRQFPVQAALGSGEPTGKKLSAVAIVVILTMMLGGGLGYGVLGGDAISLTMLLAGDGVAWQLLDLRLPRLMVDAAGGALFASSGLILQGVTRNPLASPSVLGVSQMSALAVLAGIMLLPELAPGWRLPFAWLGATVALTVVILLNVRHGLEPLRLILTGFALTGVAAGLTSLLIGFHSLNITLALIWMAGSSYATTWGDVWVLLPWLCIGLVLAMLARRWLDLLALGDGVADSLGVGAARKRLLLLVLASFMIAAAVSVLGPVAFVGLLVPHAVRLLGFYGYRDRLIVTPLMGAVLLILADVGGQRLLSPLDVPLGVMTATIGAPIFLVLLTRTYFRKA
;
A
#
# COMPACT_ATOMS: atom_id res chain seq x y z
N MET A 1 -20.59 39.44 -25.88
CA MET A 1 -20.40 38.29 -24.96
C MET A 1 -20.37 36.93 -25.66
N THR A 2 -21.20 36.67 -26.64
CA THR A 2 -21.23 35.40 -27.39
C THR A 2 -19.95 35.08 -28.17
N ALA A 3 -19.31 36.04 -28.83
CA ALA A 3 -18.06 35.84 -29.61
C ALA A 3 -16.83 35.57 -28.72
N VAL A 4 -16.76 36.19 -27.52
CA VAL A 4 -15.69 35.95 -26.55
C VAL A 4 -15.81 34.56 -25.91
N ASN A 5 -17.03 34.10 -25.62
CA ASN A 5 -17.27 32.74 -25.12
C ASN A 5 -16.95 31.67 -26.17
N GLN A 6 -17.27 31.90 -27.45
CA GLN A 6 -16.90 30.97 -28.52
C GLN A 6 -15.39 30.91 -28.77
N GLN A 7 -14.66 32.02 -28.60
CA GLN A 7 -13.19 32.01 -28.69
C GLN A 7 -12.54 31.32 -27.48
N ILE A 8 -13.09 31.47 -26.28
CA ILE A 8 -12.60 30.79 -25.07
C ILE A 8 -12.87 29.28 -25.17
N GLU A 9 -14.06 28.88 -25.59
CA GLU A 9 -14.40 27.46 -25.80
C GLU A 9 -13.56 26.85 -26.92
N GLY A 10 -13.40 27.53 -28.07
CA GLY A 10 -12.54 27.09 -29.16
C GLY A 10 -11.07 26.96 -28.76
N GLY A 11 -10.56 27.87 -27.93
CA GLY A 11 -9.20 27.80 -27.38
C GLY A 11 -9.00 26.64 -26.42
N GLN A 12 -9.96 26.38 -25.55
CA GLN A 12 -9.91 25.25 -24.60
C GLN A 12 -10.00 23.89 -25.32
N VAL A 13 -10.85 23.76 -26.35
CA VAL A 13 -10.97 22.53 -27.16
C VAL A 13 -9.68 22.27 -27.96
N LYS A 14 -9.08 23.30 -28.55
CA LYS A 14 -7.78 23.17 -29.25
C LYS A 14 -6.65 22.77 -28.30
N ALA A 15 -6.58 23.38 -27.11
CA ALA A 15 -5.59 23.03 -26.10
C ALA A 15 -5.75 21.59 -25.59
N THR A 16 -6.98 21.13 -25.39
CA THR A 16 -7.26 19.76 -24.97
C THR A 16 -6.89 18.75 -26.05
N ASN A 17 -7.18 19.04 -27.32
CA ASN A 17 -6.80 18.18 -28.43
C ASN A 17 -5.27 18.14 -28.61
N ARG A 18 -4.56 19.26 -28.50
CA ARG A 18 -3.09 19.29 -28.57
C ARG A 18 -2.46 18.43 -27.48
N ARG A 19 -2.96 18.49 -26.25
CA ARG A 19 -2.48 17.65 -25.13
C ARG A 19 -2.74 16.16 -25.37
N LEU A 20 -3.88 15.82 -25.95
CA LEU A 20 -4.22 14.45 -26.32
C LEU A 20 -3.22 13.91 -27.36
N TRP A 21 -2.95 14.68 -28.42
CA TRP A 21 -1.97 14.31 -29.45
C TRP A 21 -0.56 14.17 -28.90
N LEU A 22 -0.14 15.05 -27.98
CA LEU A 22 1.15 14.95 -27.31
C LEU A 22 1.24 13.68 -26.46
N ALA A 23 0.21 13.38 -25.68
CA ALA A 23 0.19 12.17 -24.84
C ALA A 23 0.23 10.89 -25.68
N THR A 24 -0.55 10.84 -26.77
CA THR A 24 -0.59 9.70 -27.67
C THR A 24 0.73 9.57 -28.43
N GLY A 25 1.21 10.66 -29.03
CA GLY A 25 2.44 10.67 -29.83
C GLY A 25 3.66 10.30 -29.00
N ALA A 26 3.85 10.93 -27.83
CA ALA A 26 4.96 10.61 -26.94
C ALA A 26 4.91 9.16 -26.44
N GLY A 27 3.72 8.67 -26.06
CA GLY A 27 3.55 7.29 -25.62
C GLY A 27 3.80 6.27 -26.75
N THR A 28 3.31 6.55 -27.96
CA THR A 28 3.53 5.68 -29.12
C THR A 28 4.99 5.67 -29.53
N LEU A 29 5.66 6.82 -29.55
CA LEU A 29 7.10 6.90 -29.86
C LEU A 29 7.93 6.16 -28.81
N ALA A 30 7.63 6.34 -27.51
CA ALA A 30 8.29 5.60 -26.46
C ALA A 30 8.08 4.09 -26.59
N LEU A 31 6.86 3.66 -26.90
CA LEU A 31 6.55 2.25 -27.11
C LEU A 31 7.31 1.69 -28.30
N ILE A 32 7.31 2.37 -29.45
CA ILE A 32 8.07 1.95 -30.63
C ILE A 32 9.57 1.86 -30.31
N ALA A 33 10.13 2.87 -29.62
CA ALA A 33 11.54 2.85 -29.23
C ALA A 33 11.88 1.66 -28.33
N LEU A 34 11.02 1.34 -27.35
CA LEU A 34 11.20 0.17 -26.47
C LEU A 34 11.09 -1.16 -27.23
N LEU A 35 10.13 -1.26 -28.15
CA LEU A 35 9.96 -2.45 -28.99
C LEU A 35 11.16 -2.66 -29.93
N LEU A 36 11.65 -1.59 -30.52
CA LEU A 36 12.86 -1.62 -31.34
C LEU A 36 14.07 -2.02 -30.50
N TRP A 37 14.20 -1.44 -29.30
CA TRP A 37 15.32 -1.77 -28.41
C TRP A 37 15.29 -3.25 -27.99
N GLN A 38 14.16 -3.79 -27.60
CA GLN A 38 14.01 -5.21 -27.24
C GLN A 38 14.22 -6.14 -28.43
N GLY A 39 13.77 -5.74 -29.65
CA GLY A 39 13.90 -6.56 -30.85
C GLY A 39 15.28 -6.51 -31.51
N PHE A 40 15.96 -5.35 -31.45
CA PHE A 40 17.18 -5.14 -32.23
C PHE A 40 18.46 -5.09 -31.41
N PHE A 41 18.43 -4.62 -30.17
CA PHE A 41 19.64 -4.41 -29.38
C PHE A 41 19.94 -5.54 -28.41
N ARG A 42 18.97 -6.37 -28.07
CA ARG A 42 19.14 -7.43 -27.07
C ARG A 42 19.62 -8.75 -27.67
N TYR A 43 19.32 -8.99 -28.95
CA TYR A 43 19.65 -10.21 -29.66
C TYR A 43 20.12 -9.87 -31.08
N PRO A 44 20.99 -10.71 -31.69
CA PRO A 44 21.34 -10.52 -33.09
C PRO A 44 20.06 -10.43 -33.93
N MET A 45 20.05 -9.52 -34.91
CA MET A 45 18.88 -9.32 -35.78
C MET A 45 18.44 -10.68 -36.34
N PRO A 46 17.18 -11.07 -36.08
CA PRO A 46 16.69 -12.29 -36.71
C PRO A 46 16.73 -12.13 -38.21
N GLU A 47 17.23 -13.13 -38.90
CA GLU A 47 17.14 -13.17 -40.38
C GLU A 47 15.69 -13.05 -40.82
N ALA A 48 15.43 -12.53 -42.00
CA ALA A 48 14.08 -12.34 -42.51
C ALA A 48 13.22 -13.63 -42.44
N GLY A 49 13.87 -14.80 -42.50
CA GLY A 49 13.26 -16.11 -42.34
C GLY A 49 12.80 -16.44 -40.91
N ALA A 50 13.33 -15.80 -39.86
CA ALA A 50 12.98 -16.05 -38.46
C ALA A 50 11.50 -15.79 -38.15
N TRP A 51 10.86 -14.88 -38.86
CA TRP A 51 9.44 -14.60 -38.70
C TRP A 51 8.54 -15.74 -39.20
N LEU A 52 9.08 -16.66 -40.03
CA LEU A 52 8.40 -17.85 -40.53
C LEU A 52 8.74 -19.13 -39.71
N THR A 53 9.46 -18.99 -38.61
CA THR A 53 9.91 -20.09 -37.75
C THR A 53 8.83 -21.12 -37.38
N PRO A 54 7.57 -20.71 -37.03
CA PRO A 54 6.52 -21.70 -36.75
C PRO A 54 6.22 -22.69 -37.86
N TRP A 55 6.61 -22.36 -39.07
CA TRP A 55 6.38 -23.16 -40.28
C TRP A 55 7.66 -23.73 -40.90
N GLN A 56 8.80 -23.55 -40.24
CA GLN A 56 10.09 -24.11 -40.72
C GLN A 56 10.32 -25.51 -40.15
N SER A 57 10.91 -26.38 -40.98
CA SER A 57 11.22 -27.76 -40.57
C SER A 57 12.45 -27.87 -39.65
N SER A 58 13.35 -26.88 -39.69
CA SER A 58 14.59 -26.86 -38.87
C SER A 58 14.93 -25.41 -38.47
N PRO A 59 14.24 -24.86 -37.46
CA PRO A 59 14.53 -23.51 -36.96
C PRO A 59 15.87 -23.45 -36.23
N SER A 60 16.56 -22.30 -36.36
CA SER A 60 17.75 -22.02 -35.56
C SER A 60 17.41 -21.83 -34.06
N LEU A 61 18.40 -21.91 -33.16
CA LEU A 61 18.19 -21.63 -31.74
C LEU A 61 17.68 -20.20 -31.52
N ASP A 62 18.23 -19.24 -32.27
CA ASP A 62 17.83 -17.83 -32.18
C ASP A 62 16.38 -17.60 -32.63
N ASP A 63 15.93 -18.33 -33.65
CA ASP A 63 14.54 -18.29 -34.10
C ASP A 63 13.59 -18.85 -33.04
N LEU A 64 13.97 -19.95 -32.40
CA LEU A 64 13.19 -20.54 -31.30
C LEU A 64 13.12 -19.59 -30.10
N LEU A 65 14.22 -18.94 -29.73
CA LEU A 65 14.24 -17.95 -28.67
C LEU A 65 13.36 -16.73 -28.97
N LEU A 66 13.36 -16.26 -30.23
CA LEU A 66 12.48 -15.18 -30.65
C LEU A 66 11.02 -15.54 -30.43
N TRP A 67 10.56 -16.68 -30.96
CA TRP A 67 9.15 -17.06 -30.96
C TRP A 67 8.64 -17.57 -29.62
N TRP A 68 9.46 -18.26 -28.82
CA TRP A 68 9.03 -18.94 -27.61
C TRP A 68 9.43 -18.24 -26.31
N ALA A 69 10.34 -17.26 -26.38
CA ALA A 69 10.74 -16.50 -25.20
C ALA A 69 10.51 -14.98 -25.36
N GLN A 70 11.00 -14.37 -26.46
CA GLN A 70 11.01 -12.90 -26.59
C GLN A 70 9.65 -12.33 -26.95
N LEU A 71 9.00 -12.82 -28.01
CA LEU A 71 7.68 -12.33 -28.43
C LEU A 71 6.64 -12.51 -27.33
N PRO A 72 6.50 -13.67 -26.66
CA PRO A 72 5.60 -13.82 -25.53
C PRO A 72 5.90 -12.85 -24.40
N ARG A 73 7.19 -12.59 -24.10
CA ARG A 73 7.60 -11.63 -23.05
C ARG A 73 7.15 -10.20 -23.37
N VAL A 74 7.37 -9.74 -24.60
CA VAL A 74 6.96 -8.39 -25.04
C VAL A 74 5.44 -8.24 -24.97
N VAL A 75 4.71 -9.22 -25.52
CA VAL A 75 3.24 -9.23 -25.51
C VAL A 75 2.72 -9.29 -24.08
N ALA A 76 3.33 -10.10 -23.22
CA ALA A 76 3.02 -10.13 -21.78
C ALA A 76 3.18 -8.76 -21.13
N GLY A 77 4.31 -8.08 -21.36
CA GLY A 77 4.57 -6.74 -20.83
C GLY A 77 3.53 -5.70 -21.26
N LEU A 78 3.13 -5.73 -22.53
CA LEU A 78 2.07 -4.86 -23.07
C LEU A 78 0.72 -5.14 -22.40
N ILE A 79 0.30 -6.40 -22.32
CA ILE A 79 -0.99 -6.79 -21.77
C ILE A 79 -1.04 -6.48 -20.26
N VAL A 80 0.00 -6.84 -19.52
CA VAL A 80 0.11 -6.60 -18.08
C VAL A 80 0.09 -5.11 -17.79
N GLY A 81 0.94 -4.33 -18.47
CA GLY A 81 1.01 -2.89 -18.25
C GLY A 81 -0.28 -2.17 -18.63
N ALA A 82 -0.85 -2.49 -19.80
CA ALA A 82 -2.13 -1.93 -20.23
C ALA A 82 -3.27 -2.32 -19.29
N GLY A 83 -3.34 -3.58 -18.89
CA GLY A 83 -4.34 -4.09 -17.94
C GLY A 83 -4.29 -3.39 -16.60
N LEU A 84 -3.10 -3.27 -15.99
CA LEU A 84 -2.92 -2.56 -14.72
C LEU A 84 -3.22 -1.06 -14.86
N GLY A 85 -2.80 -0.42 -15.95
CA GLY A 85 -3.11 0.99 -16.23
C GLY A 85 -4.61 1.26 -16.32
N ILE A 86 -5.36 0.41 -17.03
CA ILE A 86 -6.83 0.48 -17.12
C ILE A 86 -7.45 0.19 -15.76
N ALA A 87 -7.06 -0.89 -15.08
CA ALA A 87 -7.59 -1.27 -13.77
C ALA A 87 -7.41 -0.14 -12.74
N GLY A 88 -6.22 0.45 -12.68
CA GLY A 88 -5.94 1.61 -11.85
C GLY A 88 -6.82 2.81 -12.17
N ALA A 89 -6.95 3.17 -13.45
CA ALA A 89 -7.81 4.28 -13.89
C ALA A 89 -9.29 4.04 -13.52
N LEU A 90 -9.78 2.82 -13.66
CA LEU A 90 -11.14 2.43 -13.27
C LEU A 90 -11.36 2.55 -11.75
N MET A 91 -10.42 2.07 -10.93
CA MET A 91 -10.50 2.16 -9.47
C MET A 91 -10.45 3.62 -9.00
N GLN A 92 -9.58 4.44 -9.58
CA GLN A 92 -9.52 5.87 -9.30
C GLN A 92 -10.82 6.61 -9.68
N LEU A 93 -11.48 6.20 -10.76
CA LEU A 93 -12.74 6.78 -11.22
C LEU A 93 -13.88 6.51 -10.24
N ILE A 94 -14.09 5.24 -9.84
CA ILE A 94 -15.21 4.88 -8.95
C ILE A 94 -15.00 5.35 -7.52
N THR A 95 -13.76 5.42 -7.07
CA THR A 95 -13.39 5.93 -5.74
C THR A 95 -13.21 7.45 -5.71
N ARG A 96 -13.20 8.10 -6.88
CA ARG A 96 -12.91 9.54 -7.03
C ARG A 96 -11.64 9.95 -6.27
N ASN A 97 -10.68 9.05 -6.22
CA ASN A 97 -9.43 9.25 -5.51
C ASN A 97 -8.28 8.81 -6.41
N PRO A 98 -7.39 9.73 -6.80
CA PRO A 98 -6.27 9.42 -7.68
C PRO A 98 -5.19 8.53 -7.05
N LEU A 99 -5.28 8.30 -5.73
CA LEU A 99 -4.33 7.47 -4.97
C LEU A 99 -4.69 5.99 -5.00
N VAL A 100 -5.88 5.63 -5.49
CA VAL A 100 -6.36 4.26 -5.42
C VAL A 100 -5.79 3.44 -6.58
N SER A 101 -5.28 2.27 -6.24
CA SER A 101 -4.87 1.20 -7.14
C SER A 101 -5.64 -0.09 -6.78
N PRO A 102 -5.63 -1.13 -7.62
CA PRO A 102 -6.21 -2.42 -7.29
C PRO A 102 -5.69 -3.02 -5.98
N ASP A 103 -4.44 -2.75 -5.63
CA ASP A 103 -3.80 -3.21 -4.40
C ASP A 103 -4.53 -2.71 -3.14
N LEU A 104 -4.94 -1.44 -3.15
CA LEU A 104 -5.66 -0.81 -2.04
C LEU A 104 -7.11 -1.30 -1.87
N LEU A 105 -7.65 -2.01 -2.86
CA LEU A 105 -8.98 -2.62 -2.77
C LEU A 105 -8.94 -4.11 -2.40
N GLY A 106 -7.76 -4.62 -2.08
CA GLY A 106 -7.55 -6.01 -1.70
C GLY A 106 -7.60 -7.01 -2.87
N ILE A 107 -7.75 -6.53 -4.11
CA ILE A 107 -7.87 -7.37 -5.31
C ILE A 107 -6.58 -8.13 -5.56
N THR A 108 -5.44 -7.42 -5.51
CA THR A 108 -4.11 -8.01 -5.70
C THR A 108 -3.81 -9.05 -4.63
N ALA A 109 -4.04 -8.74 -3.35
CA ALA A 109 -3.85 -9.68 -2.26
C ALA A 109 -4.73 -10.94 -2.41
N GLY A 110 -5.98 -10.78 -2.87
CA GLY A 110 -6.89 -11.89 -3.15
C GLY A 110 -6.41 -12.78 -4.29
N ALA A 111 -5.95 -12.18 -5.38
CA ALA A 111 -5.41 -12.92 -6.51
C ALA A 111 -4.11 -13.66 -6.14
N GLN A 112 -3.20 -13.02 -5.38
CA GLN A 112 -2.00 -13.67 -4.85
C GLN A 112 -2.34 -14.85 -3.93
N PHE A 113 -3.28 -14.67 -3.02
CA PHE A 113 -3.78 -15.76 -2.16
C PHE A 113 -4.33 -16.91 -3.00
N GLY A 114 -5.08 -16.60 -4.08
CA GLY A 114 -5.57 -17.58 -5.03
C GLY A 114 -4.46 -18.34 -5.78
N VAL A 115 -3.38 -17.65 -6.19
CA VAL A 115 -2.20 -18.30 -6.82
C VAL A 115 -1.58 -19.31 -5.87
N ILE A 116 -1.37 -18.94 -4.63
CA ILE A 116 -0.68 -19.78 -3.64
C ILE A 116 -1.52 -20.98 -3.26
N LEU A 117 -2.83 -20.81 -3.07
CA LEU A 117 -3.74 -21.94 -2.93
C LEU A 117 -3.70 -22.86 -4.16
N GLY A 118 -3.63 -22.28 -5.36
CA GLY A 118 -3.50 -23.04 -6.61
C GLY A 118 -2.21 -23.84 -6.72
N MET A 119 -1.11 -23.34 -6.15
CA MET A 119 0.17 -24.08 -6.10
C MET A 119 0.12 -25.28 -5.14
N MET A 120 -0.74 -25.24 -4.13
CA MET A 120 -0.96 -26.34 -3.16
C MET A 120 -1.97 -27.39 -3.62
N LEU A 121 -2.70 -27.12 -4.68
CA LEU A 121 -3.77 -27.95 -5.23
C LEU A 121 -3.37 -28.49 -6.61
N PRO A 122 -4.09 -29.48 -7.18
CA PRO A 122 -3.84 -29.93 -8.53
C PRO A 122 -3.86 -28.78 -9.55
N ALA A 123 -2.96 -28.82 -10.53
CA ALA A 123 -2.70 -27.72 -11.48
C ALA A 123 -3.96 -27.19 -12.20
N ALA A 124 -5.00 -28.01 -12.36
CA ALA A 124 -6.28 -27.60 -12.94
C ALA A 124 -6.98 -26.47 -12.16
N PHE A 125 -6.72 -26.34 -10.85
CA PHE A 125 -7.32 -25.32 -9.99
C PHE A 125 -6.50 -24.03 -9.93
N ALA A 126 -5.23 -24.03 -10.37
CA ALA A 126 -4.33 -22.88 -10.23
C ALA A 126 -4.91 -21.63 -10.89
N LEU A 127 -5.34 -21.74 -12.14
CA LEU A 127 -5.88 -20.60 -12.89
C LEU A 127 -7.24 -20.10 -12.35
N PRO A 128 -8.26 -20.94 -12.13
CA PRO A 128 -9.53 -20.51 -11.54
C PRO A 128 -9.36 -19.80 -10.19
N LEU A 129 -8.43 -20.25 -9.34
CA LEU A 129 -8.23 -19.70 -8.01
C LEU A 129 -7.65 -18.29 -8.01
N VAL A 130 -6.82 -17.92 -9.00
CA VAL A 130 -6.33 -16.55 -9.14
C VAL A 130 -7.48 -15.56 -9.34
N PHE A 131 -8.38 -15.88 -10.26
CA PHE A 131 -9.54 -15.03 -10.56
C PHE A 131 -10.58 -15.06 -9.43
N LEU A 132 -10.84 -16.23 -8.86
CA LEU A 132 -11.75 -16.38 -7.72
C LEU A 132 -11.22 -15.63 -6.50
N GLY A 133 -9.93 -15.74 -6.19
CA GLY A 133 -9.31 -15.03 -5.06
C GLY A 133 -9.46 -13.52 -5.18
N GLY A 134 -9.13 -12.95 -6.33
CA GLY A 134 -9.34 -11.53 -6.60
C GLY A 134 -10.81 -11.11 -6.55
N LEU A 135 -11.71 -11.90 -7.13
CA LEU A 135 -13.14 -11.62 -7.15
C LEU A 135 -13.76 -11.70 -5.75
N VAL A 136 -13.46 -12.74 -4.99
CA VAL A 136 -13.94 -12.92 -3.61
C VAL A 136 -13.46 -11.77 -2.74
N ALA A 137 -12.18 -11.40 -2.84
CA ALA A 137 -11.64 -10.27 -2.11
C ALA A 137 -12.36 -8.96 -2.48
N ALA A 138 -12.59 -8.70 -3.77
CA ALA A 138 -13.33 -7.53 -4.23
C ALA A 138 -14.78 -7.52 -3.74
N MET A 139 -15.47 -8.68 -3.79
CA MET A 139 -16.85 -8.83 -3.30
C MET A 139 -16.95 -8.60 -1.80
N LEU A 140 -16.06 -9.20 -1.01
CA LEU A 140 -15.99 -9.01 0.44
C LEU A 140 -15.70 -7.55 0.78
N THR A 141 -14.73 -6.94 0.09
CA THR A 141 -14.43 -5.50 0.25
C THR A 141 -15.66 -4.65 -0.01
N PHE A 142 -16.38 -4.91 -1.10
CA PHE A 142 -17.60 -4.18 -1.45
C PHE A 142 -18.71 -4.40 -0.42
N PHE A 143 -18.88 -5.62 0.07
CA PHE A 143 -19.85 -5.97 1.11
C PHE A 143 -19.55 -5.22 2.42
N PHE A 144 -18.33 -5.32 2.95
CA PHE A 144 -17.93 -4.66 4.20
C PHE A 144 -17.88 -3.13 4.10
N ALA A 145 -17.68 -2.59 2.91
CA ALA A 145 -17.77 -1.16 2.66
C ALA A 145 -19.20 -0.60 2.74
N GLY A 146 -20.22 -1.47 2.81
CA GLY A 146 -21.64 -1.08 2.83
C GLY A 146 -22.35 -1.27 1.49
N GLY A 147 -21.82 -2.12 0.61
CA GLY A 147 -22.43 -2.52 -0.65
C GLY A 147 -22.78 -1.33 -1.53
N SER A 148 -24.02 -1.28 -1.93
CA SER A 148 -24.53 -0.26 -2.85
C SER A 148 -24.57 1.18 -2.31
N ARG A 149 -24.51 1.37 -1.01
CA ARG A 149 -24.47 2.68 -0.35
C ARG A 149 -23.06 3.08 0.10
N THR A 150 -22.05 2.36 -0.40
CA THR A 150 -20.66 2.62 -0.05
C THR A 150 -20.20 4.01 -0.49
N THR A 151 -19.43 4.66 0.37
CA THR A 151 -18.69 5.87 0.00
C THR A 151 -17.29 5.50 -0.50
N PRO A 152 -16.66 6.32 -1.35
CA PRO A 152 -15.30 6.07 -1.83
C PRO A 152 -14.30 5.78 -0.71
N LEU A 153 -14.36 6.54 0.38
CA LEU A 153 -13.49 6.37 1.54
C LEU A 153 -13.69 5.00 2.21
N ARG A 154 -14.93 4.56 2.41
CA ARG A 154 -15.23 3.26 3.03
C ARG A 154 -14.76 2.11 2.17
N LEU A 155 -14.89 2.24 0.84
CA LEU A 155 -14.43 1.22 -0.09
C LEU A 155 -12.92 1.00 0.02
N VAL A 156 -12.15 2.08 0.09
CA VAL A 156 -10.69 2.01 0.25
C VAL A 156 -10.30 1.47 1.62
N LEU A 157 -10.95 1.93 2.69
CA LEU A 157 -10.68 1.43 4.05
C LEU A 157 -10.98 -0.06 4.20
N ALA A 158 -12.11 -0.52 3.67
CA ALA A 158 -12.46 -1.93 3.67
C ALA A 158 -11.48 -2.77 2.83
N GLY A 159 -11.06 -2.24 1.67
CA GLY A 159 -10.09 -2.87 0.80
C GLY A 159 -8.72 -3.03 1.44
N MET A 160 -8.23 -1.97 2.09
CA MET A 160 -6.96 -2.02 2.82
C MET A 160 -7.02 -3.04 3.97
N ALA A 161 -8.12 -3.10 4.72
CA ALA A 161 -8.30 -4.09 5.77
C ALA A 161 -8.35 -5.51 5.20
N MET A 162 -9.08 -5.71 4.09
CA MET A 162 -9.16 -7.00 3.41
C MET A 162 -7.79 -7.46 2.88
N ALA A 163 -7.04 -6.54 2.27
CA ALA A 163 -5.68 -6.84 1.81
C ALA A 163 -4.78 -7.31 2.95
N GLN A 164 -4.84 -6.64 4.12
CA GLN A 164 -4.05 -7.03 5.28
C GLN A 164 -4.44 -8.40 5.83
N ILE A 165 -5.73 -8.73 5.88
CA ILE A 165 -6.20 -10.07 6.28
C ILE A 165 -5.63 -11.12 5.33
N LEU A 166 -5.72 -10.88 4.02
CA LEU A 166 -5.25 -11.83 3.01
C LEU A 166 -3.73 -12.00 3.05
N TYR A 167 -2.97 -10.91 3.22
CA TYR A 167 -1.51 -10.99 3.39
C TYR A 167 -1.12 -11.70 4.69
N ALA A 168 -1.86 -11.48 5.78
CA ALA A 168 -1.64 -12.18 7.04
C ALA A 168 -1.90 -13.68 6.91
N LEU A 169 -3.03 -14.07 6.29
CA LEU A 169 -3.34 -15.48 6.01
C LEU A 169 -2.31 -16.10 5.07
N LEU A 170 -1.85 -15.35 4.08
CA LEU A 170 -0.80 -15.76 3.18
C LEU A 170 0.50 -16.08 3.93
N THR A 171 0.97 -15.13 4.73
CA THR A 171 2.19 -15.31 5.54
C THR A 171 2.06 -16.51 6.47
N LEU A 172 0.88 -16.71 7.08
CA LEU A 172 0.59 -17.85 7.92
C LEU A 172 0.71 -19.18 7.15
N LEU A 173 0.11 -19.27 5.96
CA LEU A 173 0.23 -20.44 5.08
C LEU A 173 1.67 -20.73 4.70
N LEU A 174 2.46 -19.69 4.40
CA LEU A 174 3.88 -19.84 4.05
C LEU A 174 4.74 -20.26 5.23
N THR A 175 4.40 -19.80 6.44
CA THR A 175 5.08 -20.24 7.68
C THR A 175 4.86 -21.74 7.94
N LEU A 176 3.69 -22.26 7.58
CA LEU A 176 3.36 -23.68 7.72
C LEU A 176 3.93 -24.56 6.60
N ASN A 177 4.39 -23.97 5.49
CA ASN A 177 4.87 -24.71 4.32
C ASN A 177 6.13 -24.05 3.72
N GLU A 178 7.29 -24.43 4.22
CA GLU A 178 8.58 -23.87 3.80
C GLU A 178 8.88 -24.07 2.30
N ARG A 179 8.43 -25.19 1.70
CA ARG A 179 8.61 -25.43 0.26
C ARG A 179 7.79 -24.46 -0.58
N ALA A 180 6.55 -24.21 -0.19
CA ALA A 180 5.71 -23.21 -0.84
C ALA A 180 6.28 -21.79 -0.64
N ALA A 181 6.83 -21.49 0.53
CA ALA A 181 7.44 -20.20 0.82
C ALA A 181 8.58 -19.85 -0.15
N PHE A 182 9.46 -20.80 -0.45
CA PHE A 182 10.55 -20.58 -1.39
C PHE A 182 10.06 -20.31 -2.82
N VAL A 183 9.10 -21.12 -3.32
CA VAL A 183 8.53 -20.94 -4.66
C VAL A 183 7.79 -19.59 -4.78
N VAL A 184 7.05 -19.23 -3.73
CA VAL A 184 6.29 -17.97 -3.69
C VAL A 184 7.24 -16.78 -3.61
N ALA A 185 8.32 -16.85 -2.85
CA ALA A 185 9.30 -15.77 -2.76
C ALA A 185 9.89 -15.44 -4.14
N ILE A 186 10.20 -16.45 -4.95
CA ILE A 186 10.67 -16.25 -6.33
C ILE A 186 9.55 -15.67 -7.20
N TRP A 187 8.32 -16.19 -7.09
CA TRP A 187 7.21 -15.72 -7.91
C TRP A 187 6.79 -14.29 -7.56
N ASP A 188 6.84 -13.90 -6.28
CA ASP A 188 6.47 -12.56 -5.78
C ASP A 188 7.43 -11.46 -6.26
N THR A 189 8.62 -11.83 -6.72
CA THR A 189 9.56 -10.88 -7.33
C THR A 189 9.04 -10.30 -8.65
N GLY A 190 8.05 -10.92 -9.26
CA GLY A 190 7.48 -10.54 -10.55
C GLY A 190 8.45 -10.73 -11.72
N SER A 191 8.00 -11.32 -12.79
CA SER A 191 8.80 -11.53 -13.99
C SER A 191 7.93 -11.54 -15.26
N LEU A 192 8.44 -10.93 -16.33
CA LEU A 192 7.86 -11.06 -17.67
C LEU A 192 8.45 -12.22 -18.45
N SER A 193 9.40 -12.96 -17.90
CA SER A 193 9.97 -14.12 -18.57
C SER A 193 8.89 -15.18 -18.84
N GLN A 194 8.73 -15.54 -20.10
CA GLN A 194 7.76 -16.53 -20.55
C GLN A 194 8.49 -17.69 -21.23
N PHE A 195 8.04 -18.90 -20.92
CA PHE A 195 8.47 -20.11 -21.62
C PHE A 195 7.32 -20.58 -22.54
N GLY A 196 7.13 -19.87 -23.64
CA GLY A 196 6.05 -20.12 -24.60
C GLY A 196 4.83 -19.19 -24.43
N TRP A 197 3.78 -19.50 -25.18
CA TRP A 197 2.59 -18.66 -25.32
C TRP A 197 1.45 -18.96 -24.33
N ALA A 198 1.54 -20.04 -23.55
CA ALA A 198 0.41 -20.56 -22.78
C ALA A 198 -0.27 -19.52 -21.88
N ARG A 199 0.50 -18.74 -21.10
CA ARG A 199 -0.05 -17.68 -20.23
C ARG A 199 -0.58 -16.49 -21.01
N VAL A 200 0.12 -16.12 -22.08
CA VAL A 200 -0.24 -14.99 -22.95
C VAL A 200 -1.46 -15.33 -23.81
N GLN A 201 -1.59 -16.57 -24.27
CA GLN A 201 -2.73 -17.03 -25.06
C GLN A 201 -4.06 -16.86 -24.31
N LEU A 202 -4.11 -17.17 -23.02
CA LEU A 202 -5.29 -16.89 -22.19
C LEU A 202 -5.66 -15.40 -22.23
N ALA A 203 -4.66 -14.53 -22.10
CA ALA A 203 -4.86 -13.09 -22.14
C ALA A 203 -5.37 -12.61 -23.49
N LEU A 204 -4.86 -13.16 -24.60
CA LEU A 204 -5.33 -12.84 -25.93
C LEU A 204 -6.81 -13.18 -26.14
N TRP A 205 -7.33 -14.22 -25.46
CA TRP A 205 -8.76 -14.53 -25.46
C TRP A 205 -9.59 -13.66 -24.53
N MET A 206 -9.06 -13.26 -23.37
CA MET A 206 -9.79 -12.46 -22.37
C MET A 206 -9.79 -10.96 -22.67
N VAL A 207 -8.73 -10.42 -23.26
CA VAL A 207 -8.58 -8.97 -23.48
C VAL A 207 -9.63 -8.41 -24.45
N PRO A 208 -9.93 -9.03 -25.63
CA PRO A 208 -10.91 -8.48 -26.56
C PRO A 208 -12.31 -8.30 -25.94
N PRO A 209 -12.94 -9.27 -25.25
CA PRO A 209 -14.25 -9.05 -24.62
C PRO A 209 -14.20 -8.01 -23.51
N LEU A 210 -13.09 -7.87 -22.76
CA LEU A 210 -12.93 -6.82 -21.76
C LEU A 210 -12.82 -5.43 -22.40
N LEU A 211 -12.10 -5.28 -23.50
CA LEU A 211 -12.04 -4.04 -24.26
C LEU A 211 -13.39 -3.67 -24.88
N LEU A 212 -14.14 -4.64 -25.39
CA LEU A 212 -15.50 -4.44 -25.87
C LEU A 212 -16.41 -3.95 -24.75
N ALA A 213 -16.37 -4.57 -23.57
CA ALA A 213 -17.13 -4.13 -22.40
C ALA A 213 -16.78 -2.69 -22.00
N LEU A 214 -15.49 -2.31 -22.02
CA LEU A 214 -15.05 -0.94 -21.76
C LEU A 214 -15.52 0.05 -22.81
N ALA A 215 -15.54 -0.34 -24.09
CA ALA A 215 -16.06 0.49 -25.16
C ALA A 215 -17.57 0.75 -25.02
N LEU A 216 -18.34 -0.25 -24.62
CA LEU A 216 -19.78 -0.12 -24.31
C LEU A 216 -20.01 0.76 -23.08
N LEU A 217 -19.15 0.70 -22.09
CA LEU A 217 -19.23 1.51 -20.87
C LEU A 217 -18.70 2.95 -21.04
N ARG A 218 -18.20 3.34 -22.19
CA ARG A 218 -17.62 4.67 -22.44
C ARG A 218 -18.51 5.82 -22.00
N ARG A 219 -19.80 5.78 -22.34
CA ARG A 219 -20.78 6.81 -21.96
C ARG A 219 -21.08 6.79 -20.46
N PRO A 220 -21.47 5.67 -19.82
CA PRO A 220 -21.67 5.57 -18.39
C PRO A 220 -20.44 6.01 -17.56
N LEU A 221 -19.23 5.68 -18.00
CA LEU A 221 -17.99 6.09 -17.30
C LEU A 221 -17.75 7.60 -17.35
N ASN A 222 -18.08 8.27 -18.48
CA ASN A 222 -18.00 9.73 -18.55
C ASN A 222 -19.04 10.39 -17.61
N MET A 223 -20.23 9.82 -17.49
CA MET A 223 -21.27 10.30 -16.59
C MET A 223 -20.94 10.09 -15.11
N ALA A 224 -20.08 9.14 -14.77
CA ALA A 224 -19.60 8.91 -13.40
C ALA A 224 -18.89 10.13 -12.79
N LEU A 225 -18.31 11.00 -13.62
CA LEU A 225 -17.71 12.27 -13.17
C LEU A 225 -18.72 13.25 -12.59
N LEU A 226 -19.98 13.19 -13.02
CA LEU A 226 -21.04 14.10 -12.58
C LEU A 226 -21.51 13.80 -11.15
N GLY A 227 -21.30 12.58 -10.67
CA GLY A 227 -21.72 12.16 -9.34
C GLY A 227 -22.91 11.19 -9.33
N ASP A 228 -23.03 10.47 -8.21
CA ASP A 228 -24.04 9.40 -8.07
C ASP A 228 -25.49 9.91 -8.13
N ALA A 229 -25.73 11.15 -7.69
CA ALA A 229 -27.04 11.76 -7.73
C ALA A 229 -27.46 12.09 -9.18
N GLN A 230 -26.58 12.75 -9.93
CA GLN A 230 -26.81 13.09 -11.32
C GLN A 230 -26.92 11.86 -12.22
N MET A 231 -26.13 10.81 -11.97
CA MET A 231 -26.24 9.54 -12.69
C MET A 231 -27.67 8.96 -12.56
N ARG A 232 -28.26 8.98 -11.36
CA ARG A 232 -29.64 8.47 -11.14
C ARG A 232 -30.69 9.28 -11.91
N VAL A 233 -30.54 10.60 -11.93
CA VAL A 233 -31.43 11.47 -12.70
C VAL A 233 -31.37 11.15 -14.20
N LEU A 234 -30.18 10.76 -14.70
CA LEU A 234 -29.97 10.35 -16.09
C LEU A 234 -30.36 8.88 -16.37
N GLY A 235 -31.00 8.19 -15.41
CA GLY A 235 -31.46 6.80 -15.58
C GLY A 235 -30.38 5.74 -15.42
N LEU A 236 -29.15 6.10 -15.02
CA LEU A 236 -28.07 5.15 -14.81
C LEU A 236 -28.02 4.68 -13.36
N SER A 237 -27.83 3.39 -13.17
CA SER A 237 -27.60 2.81 -11.85
C SER A 237 -26.14 2.93 -11.43
N PRO A 238 -25.78 3.79 -10.45
CA PRO A 238 -24.41 3.87 -9.96
C PRO A 238 -23.93 2.55 -9.34
N ARG A 239 -24.83 1.74 -8.83
CA ARG A 239 -24.54 0.42 -8.24
C ARG A 239 -24.03 -0.55 -9.29
N MET A 240 -24.78 -0.69 -10.37
CA MET A 240 -24.43 -1.59 -11.47
C MET A 240 -23.12 -1.16 -12.13
N LEU A 241 -22.93 0.15 -12.35
CA LEU A 241 -21.69 0.67 -12.91
C LEU A 241 -20.50 0.35 -12.01
N LYS A 242 -20.59 0.61 -10.69
CA LYS A 242 -19.53 0.30 -9.74
C LYS A 242 -19.21 -1.21 -9.73
N ALA A 243 -20.22 -2.08 -9.71
CA ALA A 243 -20.03 -3.52 -9.71
C ALA A 243 -19.33 -4.01 -10.99
N VAL A 244 -19.78 -3.55 -12.17
CA VAL A 244 -19.15 -3.92 -13.45
C VAL A 244 -17.72 -3.39 -13.56
N VAL A 245 -17.46 -2.16 -13.11
CA VAL A 245 -16.11 -1.57 -13.12
C VAL A 245 -15.18 -2.33 -12.18
N ILE A 246 -15.63 -2.70 -10.98
CA ILE A 246 -14.87 -3.54 -10.06
C ILE A 246 -14.57 -4.90 -10.69
N LEU A 247 -15.57 -5.54 -11.29
CA LEU A 247 -15.39 -6.83 -11.97
C LEU A 247 -14.33 -6.76 -13.07
N ILE A 248 -14.44 -5.77 -13.99
CA ILE A 248 -13.47 -5.61 -15.09
C ILE A 248 -12.06 -5.32 -14.52
N GLY A 249 -11.96 -4.43 -13.55
CA GLY A 249 -10.68 -4.11 -12.91
C GLY A 249 -10.06 -5.30 -12.20
N THR A 250 -10.88 -6.13 -11.55
CA THR A 250 -10.44 -7.38 -10.90
C THR A 250 -9.92 -8.38 -11.92
N LEU A 251 -10.65 -8.59 -13.02
CA LEU A 251 -10.25 -9.52 -14.09
C LEU A 251 -8.93 -9.09 -14.74
N LEU A 252 -8.76 -7.80 -15.03
CA LEU A 252 -7.52 -7.26 -15.60
C LEU A 252 -6.34 -7.40 -14.61
N THR A 253 -6.57 -7.16 -13.33
CA THR A 253 -5.54 -7.29 -12.28
C THR A 253 -5.15 -8.76 -12.08
N ALA A 254 -6.13 -9.66 -11.97
CA ALA A 254 -5.89 -11.09 -11.82
C ALA A 254 -5.15 -11.68 -13.04
N LEU A 255 -5.49 -11.23 -14.25
CA LEU A 255 -4.79 -11.60 -15.46
C LEU A 255 -3.33 -11.13 -15.44
N ALA A 256 -3.08 -9.88 -15.03
CA ALA A 256 -1.72 -9.35 -14.90
C ALA A 256 -0.89 -10.15 -13.89
N ILE A 257 -1.47 -10.49 -12.73
CA ILE A 257 -0.82 -11.29 -11.68
C ILE A 257 -0.55 -12.72 -12.17
N HIS A 258 -1.47 -13.32 -12.93
CA HIS A 258 -1.27 -14.65 -13.52
C HIS A 258 -0.08 -14.69 -14.49
N ILE A 259 0.11 -13.63 -15.29
CA ILE A 259 1.16 -13.57 -16.31
C ILE A 259 2.53 -13.23 -15.70
N ALA A 260 2.59 -12.18 -14.88
CA ALA A 260 3.84 -11.54 -14.45
C ALA A 260 4.10 -11.58 -12.94
N GLY A 261 3.17 -12.13 -12.16
CA GLY A 261 3.20 -11.93 -10.71
C GLY A 261 2.72 -10.53 -10.31
N PRO A 262 2.81 -10.18 -9.02
CA PRO A 262 2.36 -8.89 -8.52
C PRO A 262 3.30 -7.77 -8.95
N LEU A 263 2.80 -6.83 -9.78
CA LEU A 263 3.52 -5.63 -10.17
C LEU A 263 2.83 -4.41 -9.54
N GLY A 264 3.49 -3.79 -8.59
CA GLY A 264 3.00 -2.57 -7.92
C GLY A 264 3.21 -1.31 -8.76
N PHE A 265 2.55 -0.22 -8.35
CA PHE A 265 2.71 1.14 -8.85
C PHE A 265 2.24 1.44 -10.28
N ILE A 266 2.28 0.51 -11.22
CA ILE A 266 1.87 0.76 -12.62
C ILE A 266 0.43 1.25 -12.69
N GLY A 267 -0.50 0.58 -11.97
CA GLY A 267 -1.90 0.97 -11.89
C GLY A 267 -2.13 2.33 -11.21
N LEU A 268 -1.22 2.77 -10.37
CA LEU A 268 -1.24 4.11 -9.76
C LEU A 268 -0.66 5.17 -10.70
N VAL A 269 0.50 4.90 -11.27
CA VAL A 269 1.33 5.86 -12.00
C VAL A 269 0.77 6.17 -13.37
N ALA A 270 0.41 5.16 -14.17
CA ALA A 270 -0.01 5.33 -15.55
C ALA A 270 -1.21 6.30 -15.70
N PRO A 271 -2.35 6.13 -14.98
CA PRO A 271 -3.45 7.07 -15.09
C PRO A 271 -3.14 8.45 -14.53
N ASN A 272 -2.29 8.56 -13.50
CA ASN A 272 -1.90 9.84 -12.92
C ASN A 272 -0.95 10.60 -13.83
N LEU A 273 -0.02 9.92 -14.51
CA LEU A 273 0.83 10.50 -15.54
C LEU A 273 -0.02 11.11 -16.67
N VAL A 274 -1.04 10.39 -17.14
CA VAL A 274 -1.95 10.87 -18.18
C VAL A 274 -2.78 12.06 -17.69
N ARG A 275 -3.30 11.98 -16.46
CA ARG A 275 -4.17 13.01 -15.89
C ARG A 275 -3.40 14.29 -15.56
N TYR A 276 -2.28 14.18 -14.90
CA TYR A 276 -1.53 15.33 -14.38
C TYR A 276 -0.37 15.75 -15.29
N GLY A 277 0.28 14.82 -15.98
CA GLY A 277 1.33 15.13 -16.94
C GLY A 277 0.77 15.76 -18.23
N PHE A 278 -0.28 15.14 -18.78
CA PHE A 278 -0.86 15.59 -20.06
C PHE A 278 -2.20 16.33 -19.91
N GLY A 279 -2.79 16.37 -18.69
CA GLY A 279 -4.05 17.09 -18.43
C GLY A 279 -5.29 16.43 -19.03
N VAL A 280 -5.29 15.10 -19.23
CA VAL A 280 -6.42 14.35 -19.78
C VAL A 280 -7.22 13.74 -18.63
N HIS A 281 -8.45 14.21 -18.43
CA HIS A 281 -9.29 13.84 -17.30
C HIS A 281 -10.52 12.99 -17.68
N TRP A 282 -10.98 13.07 -18.95
CA TRP A 282 -12.15 12.36 -19.43
C TRP A 282 -11.93 10.86 -19.52
N PRO A 283 -12.73 10.00 -18.87
CA PRO A 283 -12.55 8.55 -18.82
C PRO A 283 -12.39 7.91 -20.19
N SER A 284 -13.19 8.34 -21.17
CA SER A 284 -13.12 7.82 -22.54
C SER A 284 -11.79 8.04 -23.27
N ARG A 285 -10.98 9.00 -22.81
CA ARG A 285 -9.64 9.30 -23.34
C ARG A 285 -8.56 8.85 -22.35
N LEU A 286 -8.84 8.92 -21.05
CA LEU A 286 -7.93 8.51 -20.00
C LEU A 286 -7.61 7.01 -20.06
N LEU A 287 -8.65 6.16 -20.24
CA LEU A 287 -8.47 4.70 -20.22
C LEU A 287 -7.51 4.20 -21.32
N PRO A 288 -7.68 4.54 -22.61
CA PRO A 288 -6.75 4.08 -23.63
C PRO A 288 -5.34 4.64 -23.45
N LEU A 289 -5.20 5.88 -22.96
CA LEU A 289 -3.88 6.45 -22.68
C LEU A 289 -3.25 5.82 -21.44
N ALA A 290 -4.03 5.48 -20.40
CA ALA A 290 -3.53 4.74 -19.24
C ALA A 290 -3.07 3.33 -19.63
N ALA A 291 -3.73 2.68 -20.60
CA ALA A 291 -3.26 1.43 -21.18
C ALA A 291 -1.92 1.59 -21.89
N LEU A 292 -1.80 2.59 -22.78
CA LEU A 292 -0.58 2.88 -23.51
C LEU A 292 0.60 3.16 -22.58
N TRP A 293 0.42 4.09 -21.63
CA TRP A 293 1.47 4.45 -20.69
C TRP A 293 1.75 3.37 -19.66
N GLY A 294 0.77 2.53 -19.31
CA GLY A 294 0.99 1.34 -18.51
C GLY A 294 1.91 0.34 -19.20
N GLY A 295 1.66 0.08 -20.51
CA GLY A 295 2.54 -0.73 -21.35
C GLY A 295 3.95 -0.16 -21.46
N VAL A 296 4.08 1.15 -21.69
CA VAL A 296 5.38 1.85 -21.75
C VAL A 296 6.14 1.70 -20.44
N LEU A 297 5.51 1.94 -19.30
CA LEU A 297 6.15 1.83 -17.98
C LEU A 297 6.61 0.40 -17.67
N THR A 298 5.79 -0.60 -17.99
CA THR A 298 6.11 -2.01 -17.75
C THR A 298 7.28 -2.46 -18.63
N LEU A 299 7.23 -2.13 -19.91
CA LEU A 299 8.32 -2.47 -20.84
C LEU A 299 9.60 -1.69 -20.53
N SER A 300 9.50 -0.43 -20.08
CA SER A 300 10.67 0.33 -19.64
C SER A 300 11.36 -0.34 -18.45
N ALA A 301 10.56 -0.81 -17.48
CA ALA A 301 11.10 -1.56 -16.35
C ALA A 301 11.76 -2.87 -16.82
N ASP A 302 11.13 -3.60 -17.73
CA ASP A 302 11.67 -4.85 -18.28
C ASP A 302 12.97 -4.65 -19.07
N VAL A 303 13.07 -3.56 -19.83
CA VAL A 303 14.30 -3.18 -20.56
C VAL A 303 15.44 -2.92 -19.57
N VAL A 304 15.19 -2.20 -18.48
CA VAL A 304 16.22 -1.93 -17.47
C VAL A 304 16.62 -3.22 -16.74
N VAL A 305 15.67 -4.08 -16.37
CA VAL A 305 15.96 -5.41 -15.81
C VAL A 305 16.87 -6.18 -16.75
N ALA A 306 16.56 -6.19 -18.03
CA ALA A 306 17.31 -6.89 -19.04
C ALA A 306 18.73 -6.34 -19.25
N ALA A 307 18.89 -5.01 -19.22
CA ALA A 307 20.18 -4.34 -19.41
C ALA A 307 21.14 -4.61 -18.24
N VAL A 308 20.62 -4.87 -17.05
CA VAL A 308 21.42 -5.11 -15.84
C VAL A 308 21.55 -6.60 -15.50
N ALA A 309 20.80 -7.48 -16.18
CA ALA A 309 20.72 -8.91 -15.87
C ALA A 309 22.09 -9.64 -15.91
N GLU A 310 23.06 -9.14 -16.67
CA GLU A 310 24.41 -9.69 -16.71
C GLU A 310 25.22 -9.41 -15.43
N VAL A 311 24.87 -8.34 -14.72
CA VAL A 311 25.56 -7.92 -13.50
C VAL A 311 24.80 -8.39 -12.25
N MET A 312 23.45 -8.37 -12.32
CA MET A 312 22.61 -8.69 -11.18
C MET A 312 21.20 -9.10 -11.62
N GLU A 313 20.60 -10.05 -10.91
CA GLU A 313 19.19 -10.40 -11.09
C GLU A 313 18.29 -9.39 -10.37
N LEU A 314 17.72 -8.46 -11.13
CA LEU A 314 16.76 -7.47 -10.61
C LEU A 314 15.32 -7.97 -10.73
N PRO A 315 14.55 -8.02 -9.61
CA PRO A 315 13.13 -8.31 -9.68
C PRO A 315 12.38 -7.19 -10.42
N LEU A 316 11.49 -7.56 -11.34
CA LEU A 316 10.70 -6.60 -12.12
C LEU A 316 9.76 -5.77 -11.21
N ALA A 317 9.14 -6.41 -10.21
CA ALA A 317 8.28 -5.72 -9.25
C ALA A 317 9.04 -4.63 -8.50
N THR A 318 10.26 -4.90 -8.09
CA THR A 318 11.17 -3.96 -7.45
C THR A 318 11.44 -2.73 -8.33
N LEU A 319 11.83 -2.97 -9.57
CA LEU A 319 12.17 -1.90 -10.48
C LEU A 319 10.93 -1.07 -10.88
N SER A 320 9.78 -1.72 -11.09
CA SER A 320 8.53 -1.02 -11.36
C SER A 320 8.11 -0.11 -10.20
N ALA A 321 8.35 -0.51 -8.95
CA ALA A 321 8.09 0.29 -7.76
C ALA A 321 9.03 1.50 -7.66
N VAL A 322 10.33 1.30 -7.91
CA VAL A 322 11.33 2.38 -7.90
C VAL A 322 11.05 3.40 -9.01
N LEU A 323 10.92 2.94 -10.25
CA LEU A 323 10.65 3.82 -11.41
C LEU A 323 9.29 4.51 -11.26
N GLY A 324 8.28 3.78 -10.81
CA GLY A 324 6.95 4.34 -10.54
C GLY A 324 6.98 5.41 -9.44
N GLY A 325 7.69 5.17 -8.35
CA GLY A 325 7.87 6.15 -7.28
C GLY A 325 8.58 7.41 -7.77
N ILE A 326 9.69 7.27 -8.51
CA ILE A 326 10.41 8.40 -9.11
C ILE A 326 9.51 9.16 -10.09
N ALA A 327 8.75 8.46 -10.95
CA ALA A 327 7.84 9.09 -11.90
C ALA A 327 6.77 9.93 -11.19
N VAL A 328 6.19 9.45 -10.09
CA VAL A 328 5.22 10.22 -9.27
C VAL A 328 5.90 11.45 -8.65
N MET A 329 7.11 11.32 -8.11
CA MET A 329 7.84 12.46 -7.52
C MET A 329 8.13 13.56 -8.56
N LEU A 330 8.59 13.15 -9.75
CA LEU A 330 8.82 14.09 -10.87
C LEU A 330 7.51 14.75 -11.31
N LEU A 331 6.43 13.98 -11.43
CA LEU A 331 5.11 14.50 -11.78
C LEU A 331 4.63 15.56 -10.79
N LEU A 332 4.78 15.29 -9.49
CA LEU A 332 4.41 16.24 -8.43
C LEU A 332 5.26 17.53 -8.47
N ARG A 333 6.53 17.44 -8.85
CA ARG A 333 7.39 18.60 -9.00
C ARG A 333 6.96 19.49 -10.19
N LEU A 334 6.49 18.87 -11.27
CA LEU A 334 6.11 19.55 -12.51
C LEU A 334 4.69 20.14 -12.48
N THR A 335 3.79 19.61 -11.63
CA THR A 335 2.38 20.01 -11.58
C THR A 335 2.15 21.18 -10.62
N ARG A 336 1.33 22.16 -11.02
CA ARG A 336 0.92 23.29 -10.16
C ARG A 336 -0.23 22.87 -9.23
N SER A 337 -0.23 23.37 -7.99
CA SER A 337 -1.17 23.07 -6.91
C SER A 337 -2.67 23.15 -7.28
N ARG A 338 -3.04 24.04 -8.22
CA ARG A 338 -4.43 24.27 -8.61
C ARG A 338 -5.11 23.12 -9.40
N GLN A 339 -4.36 22.07 -9.75
CA GLN A 339 -4.89 20.95 -10.56
C GLN A 339 -5.41 19.76 -9.75
N PHE A 340 -5.38 19.82 -8.43
CA PHE A 340 -5.88 18.76 -7.56
C PHE A 340 -7.21 19.18 -6.90
N PRO A 341 -8.37 18.99 -7.54
CA PRO A 341 -9.65 19.23 -6.89
C PRO A 341 -9.87 18.15 -5.83
N VAL A 342 -9.44 18.42 -4.62
CA VAL A 342 -9.83 17.64 -3.46
C VAL A 342 -11.21 18.10 -3.05
N GLN A 343 -12.25 17.47 -3.58
CA GLN A 343 -13.47 17.35 -2.80
C GLN A 343 -13.15 16.36 -1.67
N ALA A 344 -12.68 16.88 -0.56
CA ALA A 344 -12.76 16.18 0.70
C ALA A 344 -14.22 15.88 0.96
N ALA A 345 -14.70 14.75 0.45
CA ALA A 345 -15.91 14.13 0.92
C ALA A 345 -15.64 13.55 2.32
N LEU A 346 -15.20 14.43 3.22
CA LEU A 346 -15.42 14.26 4.64
C LEU A 346 -16.93 14.38 4.80
N GLY A 347 -17.62 13.28 4.57
CA GLY A 347 -18.97 13.14 5.08
C GLY A 347 -18.89 13.44 6.57
N SER A 348 -19.25 14.65 6.95
CA SER A 348 -19.51 15.09 8.30
C SER A 348 -20.78 14.39 8.83
N GLY A 349 -20.79 13.08 8.74
CA GLY A 349 -21.75 12.26 9.43
C GLY A 349 -21.20 12.01 10.83
N GLU A 350 -21.51 12.89 11.77
CA GLU A 350 -21.39 12.56 13.17
C GLU A 350 -22.16 11.26 13.45
N PRO A 351 -21.52 10.21 13.96
CA PRO A 351 -22.27 9.05 14.42
C PRO A 351 -23.08 9.49 15.67
N THR A 352 -24.39 9.58 15.52
CA THR A 352 -25.33 9.75 16.61
C THR A 352 -25.47 8.46 17.42
N GLY A 353 -24.37 7.99 18.02
CA GLY A 353 -24.38 6.83 18.94
C GLY A 353 -24.23 7.30 20.38
N LYS A 354 -24.89 6.62 21.33
CA LYS A 354 -24.63 6.80 22.77
C LYS A 354 -23.12 6.65 22.98
N LYS A 355 -22.45 7.74 23.39
CA LYS A 355 -21.04 7.73 23.73
C LYS A 355 -20.89 6.81 24.96
N LEU A 356 -20.12 5.72 24.84
CA LEU A 356 -19.55 5.14 26.03
C LEU A 356 -18.74 6.26 26.71
N SER A 357 -18.85 6.37 28.02
CA SER A 357 -18.03 7.35 28.74
C SER A 357 -16.56 7.14 28.38
N ALA A 358 -15.86 8.23 28.04
CA ALA A 358 -14.41 8.15 27.77
C ALA A 358 -13.68 7.44 28.91
N VAL A 359 -14.12 7.68 30.13
CA VAL A 359 -13.62 7.01 31.32
C VAL A 359 -13.82 5.50 31.26
N ALA A 360 -15.02 5.03 30.87
CA ALA A 360 -15.29 3.59 30.78
C ALA A 360 -14.39 2.91 29.72
N ILE A 361 -14.16 3.55 28.58
CA ILE A 361 -13.26 3.01 27.54
C ILE A 361 -11.82 2.99 28.02
N VAL A 362 -11.34 4.05 28.66
CA VAL A 362 -9.99 4.09 29.25
C VAL A 362 -9.83 2.99 30.31
N VAL A 363 -10.82 2.81 31.19
CA VAL A 363 -10.79 1.73 32.20
C VAL A 363 -10.74 0.35 31.55
N ILE A 364 -11.59 0.09 30.54
CA ILE A 364 -11.59 -1.18 29.80
C ILE A 364 -10.23 -1.42 29.13
N LEU A 365 -9.69 -0.43 28.44
CA LEU A 365 -8.38 -0.56 27.79
C LEU A 365 -7.25 -0.76 28.80
N THR A 366 -7.30 -0.08 29.96
CA THR A 366 -6.31 -0.28 31.03
C THR A 366 -6.43 -1.69 31.65
N MET A 367 -7.65 -2.20 31.82
CA MET A 367 -7.87 -3.57 32.26
C MET A 367 -7.40 -4.60 31.24
N MET A 368 -7.65 -4.36 29.95
CA MET A 368 -7.15 -5.22 28.87
C MET A 368 -5.62 -5.18 28.79
N LEU A 369 -5.01 -4.01 29.00
CA LEU A 369 -3.56 -3.85 29.04
C LEU A 369 -2.98 -4.64 30.22
N GLY A 370 -3.50 -4.44 31.42
CA GLY A 370 -3.07 -5.17 32.63
C GLY A 370 -3.32 -6.68 32.53
N GLY A 371 -4.47 -7.09 32.02
CA GLY A 371 -4.79 -8.49 31.76
C GLY A 371 -3.90 -9.14 30.70
N GLY A 372 -3.62 -8.41 29.60
CA GLY A 372 -2.70 -8.86 28.55
C GLY A 372 -1.26 -9.00 29.05
N LEU A 373 -0.77 -8.02 29.82
CA LEU A 373 0.52 -8.08 30.47
C LEU A 373 0.58 -9.25 31.47
N GLY A 374 -0.40 -9.36 32.37
CA GLY A 374 -0.48 -10.43 33.35
C GLY A 374 -0.51 -11.82 32.72
N TYR A 375 -1.34 -11.98 31.68
CA TYR A 375 -1.46 -13.24 30.93
C TYR A 375 -0.21 -13.55 30.09
N GLY A 376 0.43 -12.55 29.51
CA GLY A 376 1.67 -12.71 28.76
C GLY A 376 2.84 -13.11 29.67
N VAL A 377 2.90 -12.57 30.88
CA VAL A 377 3.92 -12.91 31.88
C VAL A 377 3.65 -14.27 32.54
N LEU A 378 2.45 -14.48 33.09
CA LEU A 378 2.08 -15.65 33.90
C LEU A 378 1.45 -16.78 33.10
N GLY A 379 1.06 -16.50 31.85
CA GLY A 379 0.33 -17.46 31.01
C GLY A 379 1.21 -18.61 30.55
N GLY A 380 0.74 -19.84 30.81
CA GLY A 380 1.42 -21.10 30.53
C GLY A 380 1.96 -21.74 31.84
N ASP A 381 2.28 -23.02 31.72
CA ASP A 381 2.68 -23.85 32.89
C ASP A 381 4.08 -23.49 33.44
N ALA A 382 4.80 -22.59 32.77
CA ALA A 382 6.20 -22.29 33.10
C ALA A 382 6.39 -21.28 34.25
N ILE A 383 5.43 -20.37 34.51
CA ILE A 383 5.54 -19.37 35.59
C ILE A 383 4.20 -19.27 36.31
N SER A 384 4.19 -19.51 37.61
CA SER A 384 3.07 -19.19 38.49
C SER A 384 3.40 -18.03 39.43
N LEU A 385 2.39 -17.29 39.84
CA LEU A 385 2.56 -16.22 40.84
C LEU A 385 3.18 -16.76 42.14
N THR A 386 2.86 -18.01 42.52
CA THR A 386 3.42 -18.69 43.70
C THR A 386 4.91 -18.94 43.54
N MET A 387 5.42 -19.32 42.35
CA MET A 387 6.85 -19.49 42.10
C MET A 387 7.61 -18.16 42.19
N LEU A 388 7.03 -17.07 41.65
CA LEU A 388 7.63 -15.74 41.74
C LEU A 388 7.71 -15.27 43.23
N LEU A 389 6.64 -15.48 44.01
CA LEU A 389 6.59 -15.11 45.41
C LEU A 389 7.49 -16.01 46.28
N ALA A 390 7.71 -17.27 45.87
CA ALA A 390 8.65 -18.18 46.52
C ALA A 390 10.12 -17.89 46.18
N GLY A 391 10.42 -16.94 45.31
CA GLY A 391 11.79 -16.57 44.94
C GLY A 391 12.46 -17.57 43.99
N ASP A 392 11.68 -18.34 43.21
CA ASP A 392 12.21 -19.29 42.24
C ASP A 392 13.05 -18.57 41.16
N GLY A 393 14.36 -18.89 41.10
CA GLY A 393 15.30 -18.26 40.21
C GLY A 393 14.97 -18.46 38.73
N VAL A 394 14.38 -19.60 38.33
CA VAL A 394 13.96 -19.89 36.98
C VAL A 394 12.76 -19.02 36.58
N ALA A 395 11.78 -18.85 37.49
CA ALA A 395 10.63 -17.99 37.28
C ALA A 395 11.06 -16.53 37.07
N TRP A 396 12.02 -16.04 37.83
CA TRP A 396 12.57 -14.69 37.67
C TRP A 396 13.34 -14.52 36.37
N GLN A 397 14.14 -15.50 35.92
CA GLN A 397 14.82 -15.46 34.61
C GLN A 397 13.83 -15.45 33.44
N LEU A 398 12.76 -16.24 33.52
CA LEU A 398 11.71 -16.23 32.52
C LEU A 398 10.92 -14.90 32.50
N LEU A 399 10.70 -14.29 33.64
CA LEU A 399 10.10 -12.97 33.76
C LEU A 399 10.98 -11.91 33.10
N ASP A 400 12.30 -11.98 33.32
CA ASP A 400 13.29 -11.05 32.75
C ASP A 400 13.35 -11.14 31.22
N LEU A 401 13.00 -12.28 30.64
CA LEU A 401 12.86 -12.45 29.17
C LEU A 401 11.51 -11.99 28.63
N ARG A 402 10.41 -12.22 29.35
CA ARG A 402 9.06 -11.93 28.87
C ARG A 402 8.65 -10.46 29.05
N LEU A 403 9.03 -9.87 30.17
CA LEU A 403 8.59 -8.52 30.53
C LEU A 403 9.11 -7.44 29.56
N PRO A 404 10.39 -7.42 29.17
CA PRO A 404 10.89 -6.47 28.17
C PRO A 404 10.14 -6.58 26.85
N ARG A 405 9.85 -7.79 26.36
CA ARG A 405 9.10 -8.04 25.13
C ARG A 405 7.72 -7.37 25.18
N LEU A 406 6.95 -7.61 26.23
CA LEU A 406 5.62 -7.01 26.41
C LEU A 406 5.67 -5.49 26.60
N MET A 407 6.70 -4.95 27.28
CA MET A 407 6.88 -3.51 27.43
C MET A 407 7.23 -2.84 26.09
N VAL A 408 8.06 -3.48 25.27
CA VAL A 408 8.40 -3.02 23.92
C VAL A 408 7.15 -3.03 23.05
N ASP A 409 6.32 -4.08 23.11
CA ASP A 409 5.06 -4.14 22.37
C ASP A 409 4.10 -3.04 22.79
N ALA A 410 3.94 -2.81 24.09
CA ALA A 410 3.12 -1.72 24.59
C ALA A 410 3.61 -0.34 24.11
N ALA A 411 4.91 -0.08 24.27
CA ALA A 411 5.51 1.20 23.89
C ALA A 411 5.47 1.41 22.36
N GLY A 412 5.82 0.38 21.59
CA GLY A 412 5.79 0.44 20.14
C GLY A 412 4.37 0.62 19.59
N GLY A 413 3.40 -0.12 20.15
CA GLY A 413 1.99 0.03 19.78
C GLY A 413 1.46 1.43 20.04
N ALA A 414 1.80 2.00 21.18
CA ALA A 414 1.45 3.38 21.52
C ALA A 414 2.11 4.40 20.57
N LEU A 415 3.38 4.20 20.22
CA LEU A 415 4.13 5.06 19.29
C LEU A 415 3.55 5.00 17.88
N PHE A 416 3.32 3.79 17.32
CA PHE A 416 2.72 3.62 15.98
C PHE A 416 1.33 4.24 15.92
N ALA A 417 0.49 4.00 16.91
CA ALA A 417 -0.88 4.52 16.94
C ALA A 417 -0.91 6.06 17.08
N SER A 418 -0.12 6.62 17.99
CA SER A 418 -0.06 8.07 18.24
C SER A 418 0.48 8.84 17.04
N SER A 419 1.53 8.32 16.40
CA SER A 419 2.09 8.90 15.20
C SER A 419 1.07 8.84 14.05
N GLY A 420 0.37 7.72 13.87
CA GLY A 420 -0.74 7.61 12.93
C GLY A 420 -1.85 8.65 13.18
N LEU A 421 -2.22 8.88 14.43
CA LEU A 421 -3.18 9.92 14.82
C LEU A 421 -2.72 11.32 14.38
N ILE A 422 -1.47 11.66 14.63
CA ILE A 422 -0.89 12.95 14.23
C ILE A 422 -0.92 13.08 12.70
N LEU A 423 -0.51 12.05 11.98
CA LEU A 423 -0.45 12.06 10.52
C LEU A 423 -1.84 12.19 9.88
N GLN A 424 -2.85 11.48 10.41
CA GLN A 424 -4.26 11.64 9.99
C GLN A 424 -4.77 13.06 10.24
N GLY A 425 -4.38 13.67 11.34
CA GLY A 425 -4.73 15.06 11.66
C GLY A 425 -4.08 16.06 10.71
N VAL A 426 -2.79 15.92 10.50
CA VAL A 426 -1.99 16.80 9.63
C VAL A 426 -2.45 16.74 8.17
N THR A 427 -2.72 15.54 7.67
CA THR A 427 -3.15 15.33 6.28
C THR A 427 -4.66 15.45 6.09
N ARG A 428 -5.43 15.56 7.16
CA ARG A 428 -6.90 15.53 7.15
C ARG A 428 -7.44 14.32 6.38
N ASN A 429 -6.69 13.25 6.37
CA ASN A 429 -7.03 12.04 5.65
C ASN A 429 -6.96 10.84 6.60
N PRO A 430 -8.07 10.15 6.85
CA PRO A 430 -8.08 8.97 7.72
C PRO A 430 -7.31 7.77 7.15
N LEU A 431 -6.91 7.82 5.87
CA LEU A 431 -6.08 6.81 5.22
C LEU A 431 -4.58 7.06 5.44
N ALA A 432 -4.20 8.23 5.97
CA ALA A 432 -2.80 8.52 6.23
C ALA A 432 -2.29 7.64 7.35
N SER A 433 -1.20 6.96 7.09
CA SER A 433 -0.46 6.16 8.04
C SER A 433 1.03 6.43 7.86
N PRO A 434 1.85 6.03 8.81
CA PRO A 434 3.28 6.15 8.71
C PRO A 434 3.90 5.45 7.49
N SER A 435 3.36 4.31 7.14
CA SER A 435 3.77 3.57 5.94
C SER A 435 3.39 4.33 4.66
N VAL A 436 2.22 4.98 4.64
CA VAL A 436 1.75 5.78 3.49
C VAL A 436 2.61 7.02 3.25
N LEU A 437 3.20 7.61 4.31
CA LEU A 437 4.12 8.76 4.16
C LEU A 437 5.57 8.37 3.87
N GLY A 438 5.86 7.08 3.71
CA GLY A 438 7.18 6.57 3.37
C GLY A 438 8.20 6.59 4.50
N VAL A 439 7.88 7.21 5.64
CA VAL A 439 8.81 7.34 6.77
C VAL A 439 9.16 5.99 7.38
N SER A 440 8.14 5.15 7.62
CA SER A 440 8.34 3.82 8.20
C SER A 440 9.22 2.94 7.29
N GLN A 441 8.96 2.93 5.99
CA GLN A 441 9.71 2.12 5.03
C GLN A 441 11.16 2.61 4.84
N MET A 442 11.37 3.93 4.80
CA MET A 442 12.71 4.50 4.72
C MET A 442 13.51 4.27 6.00
N SER A 443 12.86 4.33 7.17
CA SER A 443 13.50 3.97 8.45
C SER A 443 13.88 2.49 8.47
N ALA A 444 12.98 1.63 8.01
CA ALA A 444 13.24 0.19 7.91
C ALA A 444 14.39 -0.12 6.94
N LEU A 445 14.38 0.51 5.75
CA LEU A 445 15.47 0.36 4.77
C LEU A 445 16.82 0.76 5.37
N ALA A 446 16.88 1.90 6.08
CA ALA A 446 18.14 2.38 6.66
C ALA A 446 18.66 1.44 7.76
N VAL A 447 17.78 0.93 8.63
CA VAL A 447 18.15 -0.06 9.67
C VAL A 447 18.60 -1.36 9.02
N LEU A 448 17.88 -1.85 8.02
CA LEU A 448 18.22 -3.07 7.32
C LEU A 448 19.57 -2.95 6.60
N ALA A 449 19.81 -1.80 5.96
CA ALA A 449 21.12 -1.49 5.37
C ALA A 449 22.23 -1.49 6.43
N GLY A 450 21.98 -0.93 7.60
CA GLY A 450 22.92 -1.02 8.74
C GLY A 450 23.21 -2.46 9.16
N ILE A 451 22.19 -3.28 9.33
CA ILE A 451 22.33 -4.68 9.74
C ILE A 451 23.10 -5.50 8.68
N MET A 452 22.83 -5.27 7.40
CA MET A 452 23.41 -6.07 6.30
C MET A 452 24.81 -5.61 5.88
N LEU A 453 25.02 -4.29 5.79
CA LEU A 453 26.28 -3.73 5.31
C LEU A 453 27.33 -3.58 6.42
N LEU A 454 26.90 -3.49 7.68
CA LEU A 454 27.73 -3.24 8.84
C LEU A 454 27.39 -4.20 10.00
N PRO A 455 27.51 -5.52 9.81
CA PRO A 455 27.06 -6.52 10.78
C PRO A 455 27.80 -6.44 12.13
N GLU A 456 28.99 -5.85 12.16
CA GLU A 456 29.79 -5.63 13.37
C GLU A 456 29.23 -4.55 14.32
N LEU A 457 28.24 -3.76 13.85
CA LEU A 457 27.68 -2.69 14.67
C LEU A 457 26.78 -3.23 15.77
N ALA A 458 26.96 -2.68 16.98
CA ALA A 458 26.14 -2.99 18.14
C ALA A 458 24.66 -2.67 17.88
N PRO A 459 23.70 -3.38 18.50
CA PRO A 459 22.25 -3.13 18.35
C PRO A 459 21.82 -1.67 18.61
N GLY A 460 22.53 -0.92 19.44
CA GLY A 460 22.26 0.49 19.72
C GLY A 460 22.29 1.42 18.49
N TRP A 461 22.95 1.02 17.40
CA TRP A 461 22.97 1.80 16.16
C TRP A 461 21.66 1.73 15.35
N ARG A 462 20.75 0.82 15.66
CA ARG A 462 19.45 0.71 14.98
C ARG A 462 18.65 2.01 15.05
N LEU A 463 18.61 2.66 16.21
CA LEU A 463 17.87 3.93 16.39
C LEU A 463 18.45 5.09 15.56
N PRO A 464 19.74 5.39 15.58
CA PRO A 464 20.35 6.38 14.66
C PRO A 464 20.09 6.10 13.18
N PHE A 465 20.17 4.85 12.72
CA PHE A 465 19.84 4.48 11.35
C PHE A 465 18.36 4.70 11.02
N ALA A 466 17.45 4.33 11.92
CA ALA A 466 16.03 4.58 11.74
C ALA A 466 15.73 6.09 11.61
N TRP A 467 16.37 6.91 12.42
CA TRP A 467 16.24 8.37 12.32
C TRP A 467 16.88 8.93 11.05
N LEU A 468 17.98 8.38 10.60
CA LEU A 468 18.57 8.75 9.32
C LEU A 468 17.56 8.50 8.19
N GLY A 469 16.97 7.32 8.13
CA GLY A 469 15.92 6.98 7.17
C GLY A 469 14.71 7.91 7.25
N ALA A 470 14.24 8.20 8.47
CA ALA A 470 13.14 9.14 8.71
C ALA A 470 13.50 10.56 8.26
N THR A 471 14.72 11.00 8.52
CA THR A 471 15.21 12.34 8.14
C THR A 471 15.32 12.45 6.62
N VAL A 472 15.84 11.43 5.94
CA VAL A 472 15.89 11.39 4.47
C VAL A 472 14.46 11.44 3.90
N ALA A 473 13.54 10.63 4.44
CA ALA A 473 12.13 10.66 4.02
C ALA A 473 11.51 12.05 4.18
N LEU A 474 11.64 12.65 5.35
CA LEU A 474 11.13 14.00 5.63
C LEU A 474 11.76 15.05 4.70
N THR A 475 13.05 14.97 4.50
CA THR A 475 13.77 15.93 3.62
C THR A 475 13.21 15.86 2.21
N VAL A 476 13.03 14.66 1.64
CA VAL A 476 12.43 14.48 0.31
C VAL A 476 11.01 15.03 0.29
N VAL A 477 10.18 14.68 1.28
CA VAL A 477 8.80 15.15 1.39
C VAL A 477 8.75 16.69 1.48
N ILE A 478 9.61 17.30 2.28
CA ILE A 478 9.66 18.77 2.44
C ILE A 478 10.13 19.43 1.15
N LEU A 479 11.25 19.01 0.58
CA LEU A 479 11.83 19.62 -0.63
C LEU A 479 10.86 19.61 -1.82
N LEU A 480 10.05 18.54 -1.95
CA LEU A 480 9.07 18.44 -3.02
C LEU A 480 7.79 19.24 -2.75
N ASN A 481 7.46 19.55 -1.49
CA ASN A 481 6.15 20.10 -1.13
C ASN A 481 6.19 21.47 -0.44
N VAL A 482 7.34 21.96 0.04
CA VAL A 482 7.44 23.22 0.80
C VAL A 482 6.95 24.42 -0.01
N ARG A 483 7.27 24.49 -1.30
CA ARG A 483 6.82 25.57 -2.20
C ARG A 483 5.31 25.59 -2.44
N HIS A 484 4.62 24.51 -2.08
CA HIS A 484 3.17 24.33 -2.24
C HIS A 484 2.43 24.32 -0.89
N GLY A 485 3.05 24.84 0.17
CA GLY A 485 2.44 24.95 1.50
C GLY A 485 2.22 23.61 2.21
N LEU A 486 2.96 22.56 1.84
CA LEU A 486 2.81 21.21 2.38
C LEU A 486 1.38 20.67 2.22
N GLU A 487 0.77 20.87 1.05
CA GLU A 487 -0.60 20.46 0.74
C GLU A 487 -0.84 18.96 1.04
N PRO A 488 -1.89 18.59 1.81
CA PRO A 488 -2.10 17.22 2.30
C PRO A 488 -2.07 16.13 1.22
N LEU A 489 -2.72 16.36 0.08
CA LEU A 489 -2.75 15.37 -1.00
C LEU A 489 -1.36 15.12 -1.60
N ARG A 490 -0.59 16.18 -1.77
CA ARG A 490 0.79 16.08 -2.29
C ARG A 490 1.72 15.36 -1.31
N LEU A 491 1.54 15.59 -0.01
CA LEU A 491 2.28 14.86 1.04
C LEU A 491 2.02 13.35 0.93
N ILE A 492 0.76 12.95 0.75
CA ILE A 492 0.39 11.54 0.62
C ILE A 492 0.96 10.94 -0.67
N LEU A 493 0.85 11.62 -1.81
CA LEU A 493 1.40 11.15 -3.09
C LEU A 493 2.92 11.02 -3.04
N THR A 494 3.61 12.00 -2.44
CA THR A 494 5.07 11.95 -2.25
C THR A 494 5.46 10.78 -1.35
N GLY A 495 4.71 10.60 -0.26
CA GLY A 495 4.91 9.49 0.67
C GLY A 495 4.73 8.13 0.02
N PHE A 496 3.66 7.95 -0.75
CA PHE A 496 3.44 6.71 -1.52
C PHE A 496 4.58 6.43 -2.49
N ALA A 497 5.02 7.45 -3.23
CA ALA A 497 6.14 7.33 -4.14
C ALA A 497 7.42 6.89 -3.40
N LEU A 498 7.67 7.50 -2.24
CA LEU A 498 8.82 7.18 -1.40
C LEU A 498 8.74 5.77 -0.80
N THR A 499 7.54 5.34 -0.40
CA THR A 499 7.29 3.96 0.05
C THR A 499 7.65 2.95 -1.03
N GLY A 500 7.27 3.21 -2.29
CA GLY A 500 7.62 2.35 -3.41
C GLY A 500 9.12 2.27 -3.67
N VAL A 501 9.79 3.42 -3.65
CA VAL A 501 11.26 3.46 -3.80
C VAL A 501 11.94 2.71 -2.65
N ALA A 502 11.51 2.93 -1.41
CA ALA A 502 12.08 2.25 -0.25
C ALA A 502 11.85 0.73 -0.30
N ALA A 503 10.63 0.30 -0.65
CA ALA A 503 10.32 -1.13 -0.81
C ALA A 503 11.16 -1.78 -1.91
N GLY A 504 11.31 -1.11 -3.05
CA GLY A 504 12.18 -1.58 -4.12
C GLY A 504 13.64 -1.69 -3.69
N LEU A 505 14.19 -0.66 -3.05
CA LEU A 505 15.57 -0.69 -2.54
C LEU A 505 15.76 -1.75 -1.45
N THR A 506 14.76 -1.99 -0.60
CA THR A 506 14.78 -3.08 0.38
C THR A 506 14.86 -4.45 -0.29
N SER A 507 14.06 -4.69 -1.32
CA SER A 507 14.10 -5.95 -2.09
C SER A 507 15.45 -6.16 -2.79
N LEU A 508 16.05 -5.08 -3.31
CA LEU A 508 17.39 -5.12 -3.88
C LEU A 508 18.43 -5.49 -2.81
N LEU A 509 18.39 -4.83 -1.66
CA LEU A 509 19.34 -5.07 -0.57
C LEU A 509 19.27 -6.52 -0.07
N ILE A 510 18.06 -7.07 0.07
CA ILE A 510 17.85 -8.47 0.45
C ILE A 510 18.39 -9.42 -0.63
N GLY A 511 18.15 -9.12 -1.90
CA GLY A 511 18.64 -9.93 -3.02
C GLY A 511 20.17 -10.02 -3.11
N PHE A 512 20.88 -8.93 -2.74
CA PHE A 512 22.35 -8.92 -2.75
C PHE A 512 23.02 -9.68 -1.60
N HIS A 513 22.36 -9.83 -0.47
CA HIS A 513 22.93 -10.38 0.77
C HIS A 513 22.28 -11.71 1.13
N SER A 514 22.55 -12.76 0.34
CA SER A 514 21.92 -14.08 0.50
C SER A 514 22.14 -14.73 1.88
N LEU A 515 23.23 -14.44 2.56
CA LEU A 515 23.61 -15.08 3.84
C LEU A 515 22.69 -14.68 5.01
N ASN A 516 22.05 -13.50 4.98
CA ASN A 516 21.24 -12.97 6.07
C ASN A 516 19.76 -12.78 5.71
N ILE A 517 19.29 -13.42 4.63
CA ILE A 517 17.90 -13.24 4.14
C ILE A 517 16.88 -13.55 5.22
N THR A 518 17.03 -14.64 5.95
CA THR A 518 16.07 -15.08 6.96
C THR A 518 15.92 -14.04 8.08
N LEU A 519 17.03 -13.52 8.60
CA LEU A 519 17.01 -12.48 9.63
C LEU A 519 16.34 -11.19 9.11
N ALA A 520 16.64 -10.79 7.88
CA ALA A 520 16.04 -9.63 7.24
C ALA A 520 14.52 -9.79 7.08
N LEU A 521 14.05 -10.95 6.62
CA LEU A 521 12.62 -11.22 6.42
C LEU A 521 11.86 -11.26 7.75
N ILE A 522 12.41 -11.90 8.79
CA ILE A 522 11.80 -11.92 10.13
C ILE A 522 11.69 -10.49 10.68
N TRP A 523 12.76 -9.70 10.57
CA TRP A 523 12.74 -8.33 11.05
C TRP A 523 11.77 -7.43 10.26
N MET A 524 11.71 -7.60 8.92
CA MET A 524 10.78 -6.87 8.05
C MET A 524 9.31 -7.25 8.28
N ALA A 525 9.02 -8.46 8.75
CA ALA A 525 7.66 -8.86 9.12
C ALA A 525 7.16 -8.18 10.40
N GLY A 526 8.06 -7.50 11.13
CA GLY A 526 7.80 -6.89 12.44
C GLY A 526 7.81 -7.96 13.54
N SER A 527 8.75 -7.85 14.46
CA SER A 527 8.93 -8.84 15.52
C SER A 527 9.44 -8.20 16.81
N SER A 528 8.91 -8.63 17.94
CA SER A 528 9.43 -8.35 19.27
C SER A 528 10.28 -9.51 19.82
N TYR A 529 10.58 -10.50 18.97
CA TYR A 529 11.46 -11.63 19.32
C TYR A 529 12.86 -11.14 19.69
N ALA A 530 13.43 -11.68 20.76
CA ALA A 530 14.75 -11.33 21.27
C ALA A 530 14.92 -9.86 21.71
N THR A 531 13.85 -9.16 22.08
CA THR A 531 13.95 -7.83 22.68
C THR A 531 14.40 -7.91 24.14
N THR A 532 15.17 -6.91 24.55
CA THR A 532 15.84 -6.83 25.86
C THR A 532 15.43 -5.57 26.61
N TRP A 533 15.83 -5.43 27.87
CA TRP A 533 15.69 -4.19 28.63
C TRP A 533 16.34 -2.99 27.96
N GLY A 534 17.44 -3.21 27.19
CA GLY A 534 18.05 -2.16 26.39
C GLY A 534 17.08 -1.53 25.40
N ASP A 535 16.26 -2.34 24.73
CA ASP A 535 15.24 -1.90 23.79
C ASP A 535 14.10 -1.13 24.47
N VAL A 536 13.71 -1.54 25.69
CA VAL A 536 12.75 -0.80 26.53
C VAL A 536 13.27 0.61 26.83
N TRP A 537 14.53 0.72 27.26
CA TRP A 537 15.15 2.01 27.56
C TRP A 537 15.35 2.88 26.33
N VAL A 538 15.40 2.30 25.14
CA VAL A 538 15.39 3.04 23.87
C VAL A 538 14.00 3.60 23.60
N LEU A 539 12.91 2.82 23.74
CA LEU A 539 11.56 3.24 23.35
C LEU A 539 10.88 4.15 24.36
N LEU A 540 11.04 3.89 25.65
CA LEU A 540 10.29 4.56 26.73
C LEU A 540 10.47 6.10 26.74
N PRO A 541 11.69 6.65 26.62
CA PRO A 541 11.89 8.10 26.54
C PRO A 541 11.15 8.72 25.35
N TRP A 542 11.20 8.08 24.18
CA TRP A 542 10.55 8.58 22.96
C TRP A 542 9.02 8.48 23.03
N LEU A 543 8.50 7.47 23.73
CA LEU A 543 7.07 7.39 24.05
C LEU A 543 6.66 8.58 24.94
N CYS A 544 7.35 8.78 26.06
CA CYS A 544 7.03 9.86 27.00
C CYS A 544 7.15 11.25 26.33
N ILE A 545 8.29 11.53 25.70
CA ILE A 545 8.52 12.81 25.01
C ILE A 545 7.50 13.00 23.89
N GLY A 546 7.27 11.97 23.09
CA GLY A 546 6.34 12.02 21.95
C GLY A 546 4.91 12.30 22.39
N LEU A 547 4.41 11.64 23.43
CA LEU A 547 3.06 11.86 23.96
C LEU A 547 2.92 13.24 24.60
N VAL A 548 3.90 13.69 25.36
CA VAL A 548 3.90 15.03 25.97
C VAL A 548 3.87 16.10 24.88
N LEU A 549 4.73 16.03 23.89
CA LEU A 549 4.78 16.99 22.78
C LEU A 549 3.49 16.96 21.95
N ALA A 550 2.94 15.77 21.70
CA ALA A 550 1.66 15.61 21.00
C ALA A 550 0.49 16.24 21.79
N MET A 551 0.48 16.07 23.11
CA MET A 551 -0.53 16.65 23.98
C MET A 551 -0.42 18.18 24.04
N LEU A 552 0.79 18.74 24.08
CA LEU A 552 1.03 20.18 23.98
C LEU A 552 0.58 20.74 22.63
N ALA A 553 0.77 19.97 21.56
CA ALA A 553 0.40 20.32 20.20
C ALA A 553 -1.09 20.06 19.86
N ARG A 554 -1.90 19.55 20.78
CA ARG A 554 -3.31 19.16 20.53
C ARG A 554 -4.14 20.28 19.89
N ARG A 555 -3.96 21.53 20.34
CA ARG A 555 -4.68 22.70 19.80
C ARG A 555 -4.34 22.94 18.32
N TRP A 556 -3.11 22.64 17.90
CA TRP A 556 -2.71 22.75 16.49
C TRP A 556 -3.44 21.71 15.65
N LEU A 557 -3.60 20.48 16.16
CA LEU A 557 -4.34 19.42 15.49
C LEU A 557 -5.83 19.75 15.37
N ASP A 558 -6.45 20.28 16.44
CA ASP A 558 -7.85 20.71 16.41
C ASP A 558 -8.07 21.83 15.37
N LEU A 559 -7.17 22.83 15.31
CA LEU A 559 -7.26 23.96 14.36
C LEU A 559 -6.95 23.53 12.92
N LEU A 560 -5.96 22.69 12.69
CA LEU A 560 -5.66 22.15 11.36
C LEU A 560 -6.82 21.30 10.81
N ALA A 561 -7.59 20.65 11.66
CA ALA A 561 -8.77 19.90 11.26
C ALA A 561 -9.86 20.78 10.64
N LEU A 562 -9.95 22.06 11.02
CA LEU A 562 -10.92 23.05 10.48
C LEU A 562 -10.56 23.54 9.07
N GLY A 563 -9.35 23.28 8.62
CA GLY A 563 -8.84 23.73 7.31
C GLY A 563 -7.76 24.80 7.41
N ASP A 564 -6.92 24.88 6.37
CA ASP A 564 -5.76 25.76 6.36
C ASP A 564 -6.15 27.24 6.42
N GLY A 565 -7.17 27.64 5.63
CA GLY A 565 -7.65 29.03 5.63
C GLY A 565 -8.18 29.47 6.99
N VAL A 566 -8.88 28.59 7.72
CA VAL A 566 -9.37 28.87 9.07
C VAL A 566 -8.22 28.91 10.06
N ALA A 567 -7.29 27.95 9.99
CA ALA A 567 -6.12 27.92 10.86
C ALA A 567 -5.25 29.15 10.69
N ASP A 568 -5.02 29.60 9.45
CA ASP A 568 -4.22 30.80 9.15
C ASP A 568 -4.93 32.09 9.58
N SER A 569 -6.25 32.19 9.39
CA SER A 569 -7.04 33.34 9.88
C SER A 569 -7.01 33.47 11.42
N LEU A 570 -6.82 32.34 12.13
CA LEU A 570 -6.63 32.32 13.58
C LEU A 570 -5.15 32.48 14.02
N GLY A 571 -4.25 32.83 13.07
CA GLY A 571 -2.84 33.13 13.35
C GLY A 571 -1.96 31.92 13.62
N VAL A 572 -2.39 30.69 13.27
CA VAL A 572 -1.66 29.47 13.63
C VAL A 572 -0.46 29.21 12.71
N GLY A 573 -0.48 29.69 11.47
CA GLY A 573 0.56 29.39 10.47
C GLY A 573 0.57 27.91 10.12
N ALA A 574 -0.48 27.45 9.41
CA ALA A 574 -0.78 26.04 9.17
C ALA A 574 0.41 25.22 8.64
N ALA A 575 1.17 25.76 7.67
CA ALA A 575 2.31 25.07 7.08
C ALA A 575 3.43 24.78 8.10
N ARG A 576 3.77 25.76 8.96
CA ARG A 576 4.82 25.60 10.00
C ARG A 576 4.41 24.59 11.06
N LYS A 577 3.17 24.66 11.55
CA LYS A 577 2.67 23.71 12.56
C LYS A 577 2.56 22.31 11.98
N ARG A 578 2.16 22.19 10.73
CA ARG A 578 2.13 20.92 9.98
C ARG A 578 3.53 20.30 9.91
N LEU A 579 4.54 21.09 9.58
CA LEU A 579 5.93 20.64 9.54
C LEU A 579 6.39 20.09 10.89
N LEU A 580 6.16 20.83 11.98
CA LEU A 580 6.54 20.39 13.33
C LEU A 580 5.86 19.06 13.73
N LEU A 581 4.58 18.92 13.40
CA LEU A 581 3.82 17.69 13.67
C LEU A 581 4.29 16.52 12.80
N LEU A 582 4.68 16.77 11.55
CA LEU A 582 5.28 15.74 10.68
C LEU A 582 6.62 15.26 11.25
N VAL A 583 7.47 16.20 11.70
CA VAL A 583 8.74 15.86 12.34
C VAL A 583 8.51 15.01 13.58
N LEU A 584 7.62 15.44 14.48
CA LEU A 584 7.29 14.68 15.70
C LEU A 584 6.81 13.27 15.39
N ALA A 585 5.83 13.13 14.49
CA ALA A 585 5.31 11.83 14.10
C ALA A 585 6.38 10.92 13.49
N SER A 586 7.27 11.48 12.67
CA SER A 586 8.32 10.73 12.00
C SER A 586 9.38 10.21 12.98
N PHE A 587 9.77 10.99 13.98
CA PHE A 587 10.70 10.52 15.00
C PHE A 587 10.08 9.47 15.92
N MET A 588 8.80 9.61 16.28
CA MET A 588 8.07 8.60 17.06
C MET A 588 8.03 7.26 16.33
N ILE A 589 7.77 7.29 15.02
CA ILE A 589 7.75 6.09 14.17
C ILE A 589 9.12 5.47 14.03
N ALA A 590 10.13 6.28 13.74
CA ALA A 590 11.49 5.78 13.58
C ALA A 590 11.98 5.08 14.85
N ALA A 591 11.63 5.60 16.03
CA ALA A 591 11.92 4.93 17.28
C ALA A 591 11.23 3.56 17.38
N ALA A 592 9.94 3.46 17.04
CA ALA A 592 9.23 2.18 17.06
C ALA A 592 9.80 1.18 16.02
N VAL A 593 10.10 1.65 14.80
CA VAL A 593 10.67 0.83 13.72
C VAL A 593 12.07 0.33 14.05
N SER A 594 12.88 1.11 14.79
CA SER A 594 14.26 0.69 15.14
C SER A 594 14.32 -0.59 15.98
N VAL A 595 13.28 -0.86 16.75
CA VAL A 595 13.21 -2.04 17.64
C VAL A 595 12.30 -3.11 17.05
N LEU A 596 11.06 -2.77 16.71
CA LEU A 596 10.03 -3.72 16.27
C LEU A 596 10.06 -4.01 14.76
N GLY A 597 10.85 -3.26 13.97
CA GLY A 597 10.70 -3.27 12.53
C GLY A 597 9.42 -2.55 12.06
N PRO A 598 9.12 -2.62 10.75
CA PRO A 598 7.95 -1.95 10.18
C PRO A 598 6.67 -2.72 10.48
N VAL A 599 5.94 -2.35 11.54
CA VAL A 599 4.61 -2.89 11.82
C VAL A 599 3.57 -2.09 11.04
N ALA A 600 2.91 -2.75 10.11
CA ALA A 600 1.87 -2.15 9.30
C ALA A 600 0.54 -2.06 10.07
N PHE A 601 -0.36 -1.17 9.60
CA PHE A 601 -1.76 -1.13 9.94
C PHE A 601 -2.12 -0.51 11.31
N VAL A 602 -1.30 -0.63 12.37
CA VAL A 602 -1.57 -0.06 13.70
C VAL A 602 -1.82 1.44 13.65
N GLY A 603 -0.93 2.19 13.01
CA GLY A 603 -1.06 3.65 12.86
C GLY A 603 -2.22 4.10 11.96
N LEU A 604 -2.78 3.21 11.16
CA LEU A 604 -3.97 3.49 10.35
C LEU A 604 -5.26 3.15 11.10
N LEU A 605 -5.32 1.94 11.62
CA LEU A 605 -6.52 1.32 12.17
C LEU A 605 -6.89 1.93 13.51
N VAL A 606 -5.94 2.02 14.44
CA VAL A 606 -6.24 2.40 15.83
C VAL A 606 -6.83 3.81 15.93
N PRO A 607 -6.25 4.87 15.32
CA PRO A 607 -6.84 6.20 15.38
C PRO A 607 -8.22 6.29 14.72
N HIS A 608 -8.44 5.51 13.67
CA HIS A 608 -9.73 5.45 13.00
C HIS A 608 -10.77 4.70 13.84
N ALA A 609 -10.40 3.59 14.47
CA ALA A 609 -11.26 2.85 15.40
C ALA A 609 -11.68 3.73 16.59
N VAL A 610 -10.75 4.48 17.17
CA VAL A 610 -11.02 5.44 18.24
C VAL A 610 -12.04 6.51 17.79
N ARG A 611 -11.93 6.99 16.57
CA ARG A 611 -12.93 7.90 15.97
C ARG A 611 -14.30 7.24 15.81
N LEU A 612 -14.35 5.99 15.37
CA LEU A 612 -15.60 5.22 15.24
C LEU A 612 -16.26 4.93 16.59
N LEU A 613 -15.48 4.86 17.69
CA LEU A 613 -15.98 4.76 19.06
C LEU A 613 -16.59 6.08 19.56
N GLY A 614 -16.47 7.18 18.81
CA GLY A 614 -17.12 8.47 19.13
C GLY A 614 -16.21 9.52 19.74
N PHE A 615 -14.88 9.30 19.71
CA PHE A 615 -13.92 10.33 20.14
C PHE A 615 -13.56 11.26 18.98
N TYR A 616 -13.94 12.52 19.04
CA TYR A 616 -13.70 13.49 17.98
C TYR A 616 -12.62 14.51 18.34
N GLY A 617 -12.55 14.98 19.59
CA GLY A 617 -11.54 15.93 20.07
C GLY A 617 -10.17 15.29 20.22
N TYR A 618 -9.12 16.02 19.82
CA TYR A 618 -7.75 15.47 19.89
C TYR A 618 -7.27 15.27 21.33
N ARG A 619 -7.85 15.95 22.32
CA ARG A 619 -7.53 15.70 23.73
C ARG A 619 -7.78 14.24 24.12
N ASP A 620 -8.99 13.75 23.88
CA ASP A 620 -9.39 12.39 24.26
C ASP A 620 -8.72 11.35 23.37
N ARG A 621 -8.59 11.66 22.08
CA ARG A 621 -7.93 10.78 21.11
C ARG A 621 -6.46 10.55 21.44
N LEU A 622 -5.72 11.55 21.90
CA LEU A 622 -4.32 11.43 22.30
C LEU A 622 -4.13 10.61 23.58
N ILE A 623 -5.18 10.36 24.37
CA ILE A 623 -5.16 9.46 25.52
C ILE A 623 -5.56 8.03 25.11
N VAL A 624 -6.66 7.90 24.38
CA VAL A 624 -7.26 6.59 24.04
C VAL A 624 -6.46 5.86 22.95
N THR A 625 -5.92 6.60 21.97
CA THR A 625 -5.21 6.00 20.84
C THR A 625 -3.94 5.25 21.27
N PRO A 626 -3.01 5.83 22.05
CA PRO A 626 -1.83 5.09 22.51
C PRO A 626 -2.18 3.86 23.36
N LEU A 627 -3.16 3.95 24.26
CA LEU A 627 -3.62 2.81 25.04
C LEU A 627 -4.17 1.69 24.17
N MET A 628 -5.00 2.03 23.19
CA MET A 628 -5.55 1.03 22.28
C MET A 628 -4.47 0.42 21.37
N GLY A 629 -3.45 1.20 21.00
CA GLY A 629 -2.29 0.71 20.25
C GLY A 629 -1.46 -0.27 21.09
N ALA A 630 -1.19 0.05 22.34
CA ALA A 630 -0.48 -0.83 23.28
C ALA A 630 -1.23 -2.16 23.47
N VAL A 631 -2.54 -2.09 23.74
CA VAL A 631 -3.40 -3.29 23.88
C VAL A 631 -3.36 -4.15 22.63
N LEU A 632 -3.47 -3.53 21.45
CA LEU A 632 -3.48 -4.28 20.19
C LEU A 632 -2.17 -5.05 19.98
N LEU A 633 -1.00 -4.43 20.23
CA LEU A 633 0.28 -5.11 20.03
C LEU A 633 0.51 -6.21 21.06
N ILE A 634 0.20 -5.98 22.33
CA ILE A 634 0.31 -7.03 23.35
C ILE A 634 -0.58 -8.22 23.01
N LEU A 635 -1.84 -7.99 22.64
CA LEU A 635 -2.74 -9.08 22.25
C LEU A 635 -2.26 -9.80 20.99
N ALA A 636 -1.66 -9.06 20.05
CA ALA A 636 -1.08 -9.64 18.84
C ALA A 636 0.14 -10.52 19.17
N ASP A 637 1.05 -10.06 20.03
CA ASP A 637 2.22 -10.83 20.42
C ASP A 637 1.85 -12.07 21.22
N VAL A 638 1.05 -11.92 22.28
CA VAL A 638 0.57 -13.04 23.11
C VAL A 638 -0.22 -14.06 22.28
N GLY A 639 -1.04 -13.58 21.34
CA GLY A 639 -1.76 -14.45 20.40
C GLY A 639 -0.81 -15.19 19.46
N GLY A 640 0.21 -14.49 18.93
CA GLY A 640 1.20 -15.05 18.01
C GLY A 640 2.05 -16.16 18.61
N GLN A 641 2.44 -16.00 19.86
CA GLN A 641 3.20 -17.02 20.60
C GLN A 641 2.41 -18.33 20.84
N ARG A 642 1.08 -18.25 20.84
CA ARG A 642 0.23 -19.40 21.20
C ARG A 642 -0.46 -20.07 20.04
N LEU A 643 -0.73 -19.31 18.98
CA LEU A 643 -1.55 -19.78 17.86
C LEU A 643 -0.92 -20.99 17.15
N LEU A 644 0.40 -20.96 16.97
CA LEU A 644 1.15 -22.01 16.26
C LEU A 644 2.32 -22.56 17.08
N SER A 645 2.27 -22.47 18.43
CA SER A 645 3.35 -22.98 19.28
C SER A 645 3.86 -24.35 18.81
N PRO A 646 5.17 -24.58 18.65
CA PRO A 646 6.29 -23.73 19.11
C PRO A 646 6.75 -22.63 18.13
N LEU A 647 6.06 -22.43 17.00
CA LEU A 647 6.41 -21.42 16.01
C LEU A 647 5.85 -20.06 16.44
N ASP A 648 6.71 -19.05 16.52
CA ASP A 648 6.29 -17.66 16.76
C ASP A 648 5.77 -17.03 15.47
N VAL A 649 4.51 -16.55 15.49
CA VAL A 649 3.94 -15.79 14.37
C VAL A 649 4.41 -14.34 14.45
N PRO A 650 4.95 -13.75 13.37
CA PRO A 650 5.41 -12.35 13.38
C PRO A 650 4.31 -11.38 13.84
N LEU A 651 4.71 -10.38 14.65
CA LEU A 651 3.82 -9.40 15.26
C LEU A 651 2.97 -8.64 14.22
N GLY A 652 3.57 -8.27 13.07
CA GLY A 652 2.89 -7.60 11.98
C GLY A 652 1.75 -8.43 11.37
N VAL A 653 1.93 -9.74 11.28
CA VAL A 653 0.89 -10.69 10.81
C VAL A 653 -0.26 -10.75 11.80
N MET A 654 0.06 -10.89 13.09
CA MET A 654 -0.96 -10.97 14.14
C MET A 654 -1.75 -9.68 14.31
N THR A 655 -1.09 -8.51 14.21
CA THR A 655 -1.79 -7.22 14.24
C THR A 655 -2.78 -7.07 13.09
N ALA A 656 -2.44 -7.58 11.91
CA ALA A 656 -3.35 -7.59 10.77
C ALA A 656 -4.48 -8.62 10.97
N THR A 657 -4.17 -9.82 11.45
CA THR A 657 -5.15 -10.90 11.68
C THR A 657 -6.19 -10.54 12.74
N ILE A 658 -5.80 -9.85 13.80
CA ILE A 658 -6.71 -9.41 14.87
C ILE A 658 -7.35 -8.07 14.54
N GLY A 659 -6.54 -7.11 14.13
CA GLY A 659 -6.97 -5.72 13.98
C GLY A 659 -7.90 -5.51 12.79
N ALA A 660 -7.61 -6.12 11.63
CA ALA A 660 -8.38 -5.86 10.42
C ALA A 660 -9.83 -6.41 10.47
N PRO A 661 -10.13 -7.62 11.00
CA PRO A 661 -11.50 -8.06 11.21
C PRO A 661 -12.28 -7.15 12.19
N ILE A 662 -11.66 -6.77 13.32
CA ILE A 662 -12.27 -5.84 14.27
C ILE A 662 -12.63 -4.53 13.58
N PHE A 663 -11.72 -4.01 12.78
CA PHE A 663 -11.96 -2.80 12.01
C PHE A 663 -13.10 -2.94 11.01
N LEU A 664 -13.18 -4.03 10.26
CA LEU A 664 -14.27 -4.30 9.32
C LEU A 664 -15.62 -4.37 10.04
N VAL A 665 -15.68 -5.00 11.21
CA VAL A 665 -16.88 -5.03 12.04
C VAL A 665 -17.27 -3.63 12.53
N LEU A 666 -16.32 -2.81 12.97
CA LEU A 666 -16.58 -1.44 13.37
C LEU A 666 -17.07 -0.58 12.19
N LEU A 667 -16.47 -0.77 11.02
CA LEU A 667 -16.86 -0.07 9.79
C LEU A 667 -18.30 -0.43 9.36
N THR A 668 -18.69 -1.70 9.46
CA THR A 668 -20.05 -2.16 9.14
C THR A 668 -21.07 -1.74 10.18
N ARG A 669 -20.77 -1.82 11.48
CA ARG A 669 -21.69 -1.38 12.55
C ARG A 669 -22.09 0.09 12.44
N THR A 670 -21.16 0.95 12.05
CA THR A 670 -21.46 2.37 11.80
C THR A 670 -22.41 2.60 10.61
N TYR A 671 -22.55 1.61 9.74
CA TYR A 671 -23.46 1.61 8.61
C TYR A 671 -24.87 1.18 8.99
N PHE A 672 -25.03 0.01 9.64
CA PHE A 672 -26.34 -0.54 10.01
C PHE A 672 -27.09 0.30 11.06
N ARG A 673 -26.41 1.17 11.80
CA ARG A 673 -27.01 2.13 12.73
C ARG A 673 -27.61 3.37 12.05
N LYS A 674 -27.31 3.64 10.78
CA LYS A 674 -27.83 4.77 10.00
C LYS A 674 -28.87 4.36 8.94
N ALA A 675 -29.09 3.06 8.75
CA ALA A 675 -30.15 2.48 7.94
C ALA A 675 -31.38 2.15 8.78
#